data_076cc3f7bc3993f39afe65f77d54482d
#
_entry.id   076cc3f7bc3993f39afe65f77d54482d
#
_cell.length_a   1.000
_cell.length_b   1.000
_cell.length_c   1.000
_cell.angle_alpha   90.00
_cell.angle_beta   90.00
_cell.angle_gamma   90.00
#
_symmetry.space_group_name_H-M   'P 1'
#
loop_
_entity.id
_entity.type
_entity.pdbx_description
1 polymer ?
#
loop_
_entity_poly.entity_id
_entity_poly.type
_entity_poly.pdbx_seq_one_letter_code
_entity_poly.pdbx_strand_id
1 'polypeptide(L)'
;MNLRSSLFAAAAIFLSLLPSSAQIRGFSQQRLEDWEFSKDGKTFQQVKLPHCCNASEGNPDSYYRGDSFYRTEFEVKDTQVDHYLYFEGAAQSCKVRVNGVVLANHKGGYTPFPVKINESMVEGINKVEVICNNGENLSMAPVSSDFNRNGGLHGQVWLLKMEDLYLSPEEYGQYRLRVETPEVGPNKVTTNVRAKICNPSRTETKIMVRVQLLEPDGVLAYQADRELYVKAYSEYEFSHDFFLTGLHFWDGVKDPYLYTVRIELFKGKRMLDIADTKIGYRYFELDPRQGFLLNGKPYPLRGVSLYQDMEGKALAMDASDFRADYSTVRELGANFVRLASYPHNDLAYQLCDSLGLVVQTEIPWVNVCGVNARQNYFNNIQQQMTEMVSSLYNHPSIVFWGMWSGLDEWANSSSFQGELDTEKVVEQTGVLYEIVKEMDPVRLVGFSDDTELGLPGYPQLQADYCSQNLSYGWNKTPREFGGFREALDRVGRKWAGPLAVSEYAAGINPFCHTWNHKDLKRDPSDEARHFEEFGNLLHEAYAAQVAAMPWLGFTAVGPLFDYPVAGLREGFEDSSDGEHFTVNENRWNMSDKGLVTRDRQTRKDVFYLYKSMWNKDETTVYITGRRLFRHPRGKEFSIKVYSNASGLTLYHNGRQVSRKTSPDDPTGVVWTFSGLKLKEDTDVFRVVASDGTSDEVSLSRL
;
A
#
# COMPACT_ATOMS: atom_id res chain seq x y z
N MET A 1 5.54 35.72 25.80
CA MET A 1 6.94 35.58 25.34
C MET A 1 7.04 34.17 24.75
N ASN A 2 7.01 34.14 23.43
CA ASN A 2 7.50 33.10 22.52
C ASN A 2 7.22 31.59 22.75
N LEU A 3 6.04 31.15 22.33
CA LEU A 3 5.72 29.74 22.03
C LEU A 3 5.49 29.49 20.52
N ARG A 4 5.91 30.42 19.64
CA ARG A 4 5.74 30.30 18.18
C ARG A 4 6.97 29.83 17.41
N SER A 5 8.10 29.57 18.08
CA SER A 5 9.37 29.19 17.41
C SER A 5 9.68 27.69 17.43
N SER A 6 8.91 26.85 18.13
CA SER A 6 9.17 25.40 18.19
C SER A 6 8.41 24.55 17.16
N LEU A 7 7.36 25.09 16.53
CA LEU A 7 6.59 24.35 15.51
C LEU A 7 7.19 24.43 14.09
N PHE A 8 8.01 25.45 13.81
CA PHE A 8 8.69 25.56 12.50
C PHE A 8 10.01 24.76 12.42
N ALA A 9 10.61 24.42 13.56
CA ALA A 9 11.83 23.60 13.59
C ALA A 9 11.56 22.12 13.34
N ALA A 10 10.40 21.60 13.72
CA ALA A 10 10.01 20.20 13.46
C ALA A 10 9.69 19.93 11.98
N ALA A 11 9.13 20.91 11.25
CA ALA A 11 8.83 20.77 9.84
C ALA A 11 10.06 20.83 8.92
N ALA A 12 11.13 21.51 9.37
CA ALA A 12 12.36 21.66 8.58
C ALA A 12 13.33 20.47 8.71
N ILE A 13 13.24 19.69 9.80
CA ILE A 13 14.11 18.52 10.03
C ILE A 13 13.63 17.31 9.21
N PHE A 14 12.36 17.25 8.80
CA PHE A 14 11.81 16.16 8.00
C PHE A 14 12.19 16.19 6.51
N LEU A 15 12.73 17.29 5.97
CA LEU A 15 13.12 17.37 4.57
C LEU A 15 14.55 16.86 4.27
N SER A 16 15.36 16.50 5.26
CA SER A 16 16.76 16.16 5.05
C SER A 16 17.18 14.76 5.46
N LEU A 17 16.28 13.87 5.90
CA LEU A 17 16.64 12.58 6.48
C LEU A 17 16.02 11.34 5.82
N LEU A 18 15.42 11.45 4.62
CA LEU A 18 15.18 10.26 3.82
C LEU A 18 16.36 10.13 2.84
N PRO A 19 17.18 9.07 2.94
CA PRO A 19 18.10 8.78 1.86
C PRO A 19 17.26 8.57 0.60
N SER A 20 17.64 9.23 -0.47
CA SER A 20 17.13 8.93 -1.80
C SER A 20 17.33 7.43 -2.04
N SER A 21 16.25 6.71 -2.36
CA SER A 21 16.21 5.29 -2.71
C SER A 21 17.08 4.39 -1.81
N ALA A 22 16.55 3.25 -1.37
CA ALA A 22 17.31 2.26 -0.60
C ALA A 22 18.72 2.11 -1.21
N GLN A 23 19.74 2.58 -0.50
CA GLN A 23 21.10 2.45 -0.98
C GLN A 23 21.51 0.99 -0.82
N ILE A 24 21.41 0.24 -1.92
CA ILE A 24 22.16 -0.99 -2.04
C ILE A 24 23.64 -0.55 -1.99
N ARG A 25 24.25 -0.62 -0.82
CA ARG A 25 25.64 -0.23 -0.63
C ARG A 25 26.55 -1.43 -0.84
N GLY A 26 26.76 -1.79 -2.12
CA GLY A 26 27.99 -2.41 -2.57
C GLY A 26 29.01 -1.33 -2.90
N PHE A 27 30.29 -1.67 -3.02
CA PHE A 27 31.36 -0.67 -3.27
C PHE A 27 31.20 0.09 -4.58
N SER A 28 30.44 -0.41 -5.53
CA SER A 28 30.10 0.31 -6.74
C SER A 28 28.71 -0.09 -7.21
N GLN A 29 27.81 0.84 -7.19
CA GLN A 29 26.47 0.70 -7.80
C GLN A 29 26.25 1.84 -8.77
N GLN A 30 25.68 1.52 -9.91
CA GLN A 30 25.32 2.46 -10.95
C GLN A 30 23.84 2.29 -11.28
N ARG A 31 23.06 3.36 -11.20
CA ARG A 31 21.67 3.35 -11.67
C ARG A 31 21.66 3.46 -13.19
N LEU A 32 20.97 2.55 -13.86
CA LEU A 32 20.75 2.59 -15.29
C LEU A 32 19.42 3.33 -15.55
N GLU A 33 19.48 4.65 -15.71
CA GLU A 33 18.28 5.49 -15.81
C GLU A 33 17.76 5.65 -17.23
N ASP A 34 18.67 5.74 -18.21
CA ASP A 34 18.36 6.06 -19.60
C ASP A 34 18.22 4.78 -20.41
N TRP A 35 17.04 4.58 -20.98
CA TRP A 35 16.68 3.40 -21.76
C TRP A 35 16.00 3.80 -23.07
N GLU A 36 16.11 2.94 -24.06
CA GLU A 36 15.26 2.96 -25.24
C GLU A 36 14.12 1.96 -25.07
N PHE A 37 12.90 2.39 -25.37
CA PHE A 37 11.66 1.63 -25.23
C PHE A 37 10.92 1.48 -26.54
N SER A 38 10.29 0.32 -26.78
CA SER A 38 9.45 0.05 -27.93
C SER A 38 8.30 -0.91 -27.57
N LYS A 39 7.10 -0.69 -28.14
CA LYS A 39 5.98 -1.65 -28.08
C LYS A 39 6.02 -2.69 -29.23
N ASP A 40 6.66 -2.38 -30.34
CA ASP A 40 6.70 -3.23 -31.54
C ASP A 40 8.06 -3.93 -31.77
N GLY A 41 9.04 -3.63 -30.92
CA GLY A 41 10.42 -4.14 -31.05
C GLY A 41 11.21 -3.54 -32.22
N LYS A 42 10.66 -2.53 -32.91
CA LYS A 42 11.27 -1.92 -34.12
C LYS A 42 11.52 -0.43 -33.94
N THR A 43 10.52 0.29 -33.47
CA THR A 43 10.59 1.75 -33.31
C THR A 43 10.84 2.07 -31.82
N PHE A 44 12.03 2.57 -31.53
CA PHE A 44 12.47 2.88 -30.17
C PHE A 44 12.41 4.36 -29.88
N GLN A 45 12.05 4.72 -28.67
CA GLN A 45 12.07 6.08 -28.11
C GLN A 45 12.82 6.10 -26.79
N GLN A 46 13.43 7.24 -26.46
CA GLN A 46 14.12 7.42 -25.19
C GLN A 46 13.12 7.51 -24.02
N VAL A 47 13.39 6.78 -22.96
CA VAL A 47 12.62 6.83 -21.71
C VAL A 47 13.58 6.82 -20.52
N LYS A 48 13.08 7.34 -19.38
CA LYS A 48 13.78 7.20 -18.10
C LYS A 48 13.04 6.23 -17.20
N LEU A 49 13.78 5.46 -16.40
CA LEU A 49 13.19 4.62 -15.36
C LEU A 49 12.90 5.42 -14.09
N PRO A 50 11.80 5.08 -13.38
CA PRO A 50 10.85 4.00 -13.66
C PRO A 50 9.91 4.34 -14.83
N HIS A 51 9.45 3.33 -15.59
CA HIS A 51 8.60 3.51 -16.77
C HIS A 51 7.55 2.40 -16.92
N CYS A 52 6.29 2.79 -17.09
CA CYS A 52 5.20 1.88 -17.46
C CYS A 52 4.82 2.06 -18.92
N CYS A 53 4.76 0.95 -19.66
CA CYS A 53 4.49 0.98 -21.10
C CYS A 53 3.08 1.44 -21.47
N ASN A 54 2.16 1.43 -20.52
CA ASN A 54 0.74 1.78 -20.68
C ASN A 54 0.22 2.84 -19.71
N ALA A 55 1.12 3.59 -19.05
CA ALA A 55 0.77 4.61 -18.06
C ALA A 55 -0.06 5.77 -18.61
N SER A 56 0.18 6.17 -19.86
CA SER A 56 -0.46 7.32 -20.52
C SER A 56 -1.69 6.95 -21.36
N GLU A 57 -2.11 5.70 -21.36
CA GLU A 57 -3.27 5.25 -22.14
C GLU A 57 -4.56 5.58 -21.41
N GLY A 58 -5.11 6.75 -21.70
CA GLY A 58 -6.37 7.24 -21.13
C GLY A 58 -7.62 6.56 -21.68
N ASN A 59 -7.49 5.67 -22.70
CA ASN A 59 -8.61 4.94 -23.27
C ASN A 59 -8.58 3.47 -22.83
N PRO A 60 -9.59 3.03 -22.15
CA PRO A 60 -9.73 1.69 -21.60
C PRO A 60 -9.89 0.57 -22.62
N ASP A 61 -10.47 0.87 -23.77
CA ASP A 61 -10.63 -0.09 -24.85
C ASP A 61 -9.30 -0.33 -25.60
N SER A 62 -8.30 0.52 -25.37
CA SER A 62 -6.97 0.47 -25.99
C SER A 62 -5.82 0.25 -25.00
N TYR A 63 -6.12 -0.13 -23.77
CA TYR A 63 -5.12 -0.46 -22.75
C TYR A 63 -4.19 -1.57 -23.24
N TYR A 64 -2.92 -1.20 -23.47
CA TYR A 64 -1.93 -2.08 -24.09
C TYR A 64 -1.62 -3.30 -23.21
N ARG A 65 -1.72 -4.47 -23.80
CA ARG A 65 -1.41 -5.77 -23.21
C ARG A 65 -0.54 -6.57 -24.18
N GLY A 66 0.68 -6.88 -23.78
CA GLY A 66 1.63 -7.60 -24.62
C GLY A 66 3.09 -7.33 -24.28
N ASP A 67 3.97 -7.60 -25.24
CA ASP A 67 5.41 -7.41 -25.10
C ASP A 67 5.79 -5.93 -25.17
N SER A 68 6.68 -5.53 -24.29
CA SER A 68 7.34 -4.23 -24.29
C SER A 68 8.86 -4.42 -24.19
N PHE A 69 9.58 -3.74 -25.07
CA PHE A 69 11.00 -3.95 -25.29
C PHE A 69 11.78 -2.77 -24.73
N TYR A 70 12.76 -3.05 -23.88
CA TYR A 70 13.67 -2.09 -23.30
C TYR A 70 15.10 -2.46 -23.64
N ARG A 71 15.96 -1.48 -23.92
CA ARG A 71 17.39 -1.70 -24.11
C ARG A 71 18.22 -0.53 -23.61
N THR A 72 19.39 -0.86 -23.09
CA THR A 72 20.40 0.13 -22.68
C THR A 72 21.80 -0.47 -22.78
N GLU A 73 22.81 0.35 -22.57
CA GLU A 73 24.21 -0.06 -22.58
C GLU A 73 24.91 0.39 -21.28
N PHE A 74 25.89 -0.39 -20.84
CA PHE A 74 26.74 -0.02 -19.72
C PHE A 74 28.18 -0.51 -19.96
N GLU A 75 29.14 0.13 -19.27
CA GLU A 75 30.56 -0.20 -19.39
C GLU A 75 31.01 -1.09 -18.23
N VAL A 76 31.71 -2.20 -18.53
CA VAL A 76 32.41 -3.04 -17.56
C VAL A 76 33.91 -2.88 -17.78
N LYS A 77 34.62 -2.50 -16.70
CA LYS A 77 36.10 -2.33 -16.72
C LYS A 77 36.87 -3.55 -16.18
N ASP A 78 36.21 -4.36 -15.39
CA ASP A 78 36.83 -5.51 -14.71
C ASP A 78 35.84 -6.69 -14.71
N THR A 79 36.15 -7.69 -15.50
CA THR A 79 35.36 -8.92 -15.65
C THR A 79 35.75 -10.00 -14.64
N GLN A 80 36.75 -9.76 -13.76
CA GLN A 80 37.22 -10.74 -12.80
C GLN A 80 36.40 -10.78 -11.51
N VAL A 81 35.52 -9.77 -11.29
CA VAL A 81 34.62 -9.68 -10.16
C VAL A 81 33.20 -9.92 -10.60
N ASP A 82 32.36 -10.30 -9.65
CA ASP A 82 30.93 -10.53 -9.93
C ASP A 82 30.18 -9.23 -10.18
N HIS A 83 29.28 -9.28 -11.18
CA HIS A 83 28.38 -8.19 -11.49
C HIS A 83 26.94 -8.69 -11.52
N TYR A 84 26.03 -7.85 -11.04
CA TYR A 84 24.61 -8.12 -11.07
C TYR A 84 23.84 -6.95 -11.68
N LEU A 85 22.77 -7.26 -12.42
CA LEU A 85 21.69 -6.34 -12.66
C LEU A 85 20.63 -6.60 -11.58
N TYR A 86 20.28 -5.58 -10.81
CA TYR A 86 19.21 -5.66 -9.81
C TYR A 86 18.00 -4.87 -10.27
N PHE A 87 16.87 -5.55 -10.40
CA PHE A 87 15.60 -5.00 -10.84
C PHE A 87 14.70 -4.80 -9.62
N GLU A 88 14.23 -3.57 -9.38
CA GLU A 88 13.27 -3.28 -8.30
C GLU A 88 11.84 -3.70 -8.66
N GLY A 89 11.51 -3.82 -9.95
CA GLY A 89 10.22 -4.29 -10.44
C GLY A 89 10.14 -4.27 -11.96
N ALA A 90 9.61 -5.37 -12.53
CA ALA A 90 9.46 -5.55 -13.98
C ALA A 90 8.18 -6.35 -14.29
N ALA A 91 7.13 -5.68 -14.70
CA ALA A 91 5.79 -6.23 -14.75
C ALA A 91 5.32 -6.69 -16.14
N GLN A 92 4.54 -7.77 -16.20
CA GLN A 92 4.19 -8.77 -15.16
C GLN A 92 5.18 -9.92 -15.17
N SER A 93 5.77 -10.21 -16.31
CA SER A 93 6.92 -11.12 -16.48
C SER A 93 7.98 -10.44 -17.31
N CYS A 94 9.23 -10.84 -17.12
CA CYS A 94 10.30 -10.30 -17.94
C CYS A 94 11.34 -11.34 -18.33
N LYS A 95 11.99 -11.09 -19.46
CA LYS A 95 13.16 -11.82 -19.98
C LYS A 95 14.33 -10.86 -20.07
N VAL A 96 15.42 -11.17 -19.38
CA VAL A 96 16.64 -10.35 -19.37
C VAL A 96 17.70 -10.99 -20.25
N ARG A 97 18.28 -10.21 -21.15
CA ARG A 97 19.41 -10.60 -22.00
C ARG A 97 20.56 -9.63 -21.81
N VAL A 98 21.78 -10.17 -21.79
CA VAL A 98 23.00 -9.38 -21.86
C VAL A 98 23.85 -9.91 -23.00
N ASN A 99 24.25 -9.04 -23.93
CA ASN A 99 24.99 -9.39 -25.14
C ASN A 99 24.35 -10.54 -25.95
N GLY A 100 23.00 -10.56 -25.99
CA GLY A 100 22.20 -11.57 -26.70
C GLY A 100 21.96 -12.87 -25.94
N VAL A 101 22.63 -13.12 -24.80
CA VAL A 101 22.45 -14.31 -23.97
C VAL A 101 21.30 -14.08 -22.99
N VAL A 102 20.34 -15.02 -22.92
CA VAL A 102 19.24 -14.97 -21.94
C VAL A 102 19.76 -15.42 -20.57
N LEU A 103 19.74 -14.55 -19.60
CA LEU A 103 20.22 -14.80 -18.22
C LEU A 103 19.09 -15.02 -17.22
N ALA A 104 17.92 -14.44 -17.46
CA ALA A 104 16.78 -14.61 -16.57
C ALA A 104 15.44 -14.59 -17.31
N ASN A 105 14.48 -15.36 -16.76
CA ASN A 105 13.05 -15.28 -17.07
C ASN A 105 12.33 -15.19 -15.72
N HIS A 106 11.90 -14.01 -15.33
CA HIS A 106 11.20 -13.78 -14.06
C HIS A 106 9.69 -13.67 -14.28
N LYS A 107 8.90 -14.29 -13.40
CA LYS A 107 7.43 -14.24 -13.38
C LYS A 107 6.96 -13.75 -12.03
N GLY A 108 6.26 -12.65 -12.03
CA GLY A 108 5.85 -11.90 -10.85
C GLY A 108 6.30 -10.45 -11.02
N GLY A 109 5.34 -9.53 -11.22
CA GLY A 109 5.68 -8.18 -11.66
C GLY A 109 6.11 -7.25 -10.55
N TYR A 110 5.92 -7.63 -9.28
CA TYR A 110 5.91 -6.69 -8.16
C TYR A 110 7.04 -6.90 -7.16
N THR A 111 7.82 -7.97 -7.30
CA THR A 111 8.95 -8.31 -6.43
C THR A 111 10.28 -7.98 -7.09
N PRO A 112 11.29 -7.52 -6.33
CA PRO A 112 12.62 -7.28 -6.86
C PRO A 112 13.38 -8.59 -7.08
N PHE A 113 14.33 -8.58 -8.03
CA PHE A 113 15.19 -9.74 -8.29
C PHE A 113 16.55 -9.34 -8.84
N PRO A 114 17.63 -10.05 -8.46
CA PRO A 114 18.97 -9.91 -9.02
C PRO A 114 19.19 -10.85 -10.21
N VAL A 115 20.04 -10.42 -11.14
CA VAL A 115 20.50 -11.24 -12.27
C VAL A 115 22.01 -11.15 -12.36
N LYS A 116 22.73 -12.25 -12.07
CA LYS A 116 24.18 -12.33 -12.24
C LYS A 116 24.53 -12.35 -13.73
N ILE A 117 25.47 -11.49 -14.16
CA ILE A 117 25.75 -11.26 -15.59
C ILE A 117 27.10 -11.78 -16.07
N ASN A 118 27.89 -12.39 -15.18
CA ASN A 118 29.26 -12.82 -15.47
C ASN A 118 29.38 -13.77 -16.66
N GLU A 119 28.39 -14.60 -16.93
CA GLU A 119 28.40 -15.55 -18.04
C GLU A 119 28.42 -14.91 -19.44
N SER A 120 27.94 -13.67 -19.55
CA SER A 120 27.73 -13.00 -20.83
C SER A 120 28.39 -11.62 -20.93
N MET A 121 28.90 -11.07 -19.82
CA MET A 121 29.54 -9.77 -19.84
C MET A 121 30.91 -9.81 -20.48
N VAL A 122 31.30 -8.71 -21.11
CA VAL A 122 32.65 -8.50 -21.71
C VAL A 122 33.27 -7.22 -21.16
N GLU A 123 34.58 -7.08 -21.26
CA GLU A 123 35.25 -5.81 -21.00
C GLU A 123 34.81 -4.76 -22.04
N GLY A 124 34.54 -3.54 -21.58
CA GLY A 124 33.98 -2.48 -22.41
C GLY A 124 32.45 -2.41 -22.37
N ILE A 125 31.84 -2.07 -23.51
CA ILE A 125 30.40 -1.83 -23.60
C ILE A 125 29.63 -3.16 -23.65
N ASN A 126 28.63 -3.27 -22.79
CA ASN A 126 27.71 -4.39 -22.72
C ASN A 126 26.28 -3.90 -23.03
N LYS A 127 25.53 -4.68 -23.76
CA LYS A 127 24.15 -4.40 -24.17
C LYS A 127 23.18 -5.20 -23.31
N VAL A 128 22.20 -4.50 -22.71
CA VAL A 128 21.07 -5.13 -22.01
C VAL A 128 19.81 -4.98 -22.82
N GLU A 129 19.09 -6.07 -22.96
CA GLU A 129 17.74 -6.09 -23.53
C GLU A 129 16.79 -6.74 -22.51
N VAL A 130 15.68 -6.08 -22.21
CA VAL A 130 14.63 -6.59 -21.33
C VAL A 130 13.32 -6.60 -22.09
N ILE A 131 12.66 -7.74 -22.12
CA ILE A 131 11.31 -7.88 -22.70
C ILE A 131 10.36 -8.11 -21.54
N CYS A 132 9.52 -7.10 -21.23
CA CYS A 132 8.44 -7.23 -20.26
C CYS A 132 7.15 -7.61 -20.99
N ASN A 133 6.30 -8.40 -20.33
CA ASN A 133 5.00 -8.79 -20.88
C ASN A 133 3.91 -8.68 -19.80
N ASN A 134 2.87 -7.89 -20.05
CA ASN A 134 1.69 -7.74 -19.20
C ASN A 134 0.44 -8.41 -19.81
N GLY A 135 0.60 -9.24 -20.82
CA GLY A 135 -0.46 -10.05 -21.40
C GLY A 135 -1.04 -11.05 -20.42
N GLU A 136 -2.17 -11.65 -20.79
CA GLU A 136 -2.78 -12.70 -19.98
C GLU A 136 -1.87 -13.93 -19.92
N ASN A 137 -1.68 -14.47 -18.71
CA ASN A 137 -0.85 -15.64 -18.49
C ASN A 137 -1.46 -16.54 -17.42
N LEU A 138 -2.05 -17.67 -17.84
CA LEU A 138 -2.72 -18.62 -16.96
C LEU A 138 -1.79 -19.38 -16.00
N SER A 139 -0.48 -19.17 -16.09
CA SER A 139 0.52 -19.78 -15.20
C SER A 139 1.16 -18.76 -14.26
N MET A 140 0.55 -17.58 -14.08
CA MET A 140 1.10 -16.48 -13.27
C MET A 140 -0.04 -15.65 -12.69
N ALA A 141 0.04 -15.33 -11.41
CA ALA A 141 -0.87 -14.39 -10.74
C ALA A 141 -0.42 -12.93 -10.96
N PRO A 142 -1.38 -11.98 -11.14
CA PRO A 142 -2.82 -12.19 -11.25
C PRO A 142 -3.23 -12.56 -12.68
N VAL A 143 -4.16 -13.49 -12.83
CA VAL A 143 -4.77 -13.81 -14.14
C VAL A 143 -5.84 -12.78 -14.48
N SER A 144 -6.70 -12.47 -13.53
CA SER A 144 -7.72 -11.43 -13.58
C SER A 144 -7.56 -10.49 -12.39
N SER A 145 -8.04 -9.27 -12.49
CA SER A 145 -7.98 -8.29 -11.40
C SER A 145 -8.97 -7.15 -11.65
N ASP A 146 -9.41 -6.54 -10.59
CA ASP A 146 -10.17 -5.29 -10.55
C ASP A 146 -9.29 -4.04 -10.54
N PHE A 147 -8.03 -4.17 -10.96
CA PHE A 147 -7.06 -3.09 -11.17
C PHE A 147 -6.28 -3.33 -12.47
N ASN A 148 -5.66 -2.27 -12.99
CA ASN A 148 -4.87 -2.37 -14.21
C ASN A 148 -3.58 -3.16 -13.99
N ARG A 149 -3.38 -4.22 -14.78
CA ARG A 149 -2.11 -4.96 -14.84
C ARG A 149 -1.13 -4.18 -15.72
N ASN A 150 -0.47 -3.20 -15.12
CA ASN A 150 0.49 -2.36 -15.81
C ASN A 150 1.73 -3.15 -16.20
N GLY A 151 2.42 -2.74 -17.27
CA GLY A 151 3.60 -3.40 -17.80
C GLY A 151 4.80 -2.48 -17.86
N GLY A 152 5.99 -3.07 -17.94
CA GLY A 152 7.26 -2.36 -18.13
C GLY A 152 8.20 -2.44 -16.94
N LEU A 153 9.29 -1.68 -17.00
CA LEU A 153 10.28 -1.51 -15.93
C LEU A 153 9.80 -0.40 -14.98
N HIS A 154 8.89 -0.76 -14.08
CA HIS A 154 8.27 0.20 -13.16
C HIS A 154 9.06 0.46 -11.87
N GLY A 155 10.19 -0.24 -11.69
CA GLY A 155 11.22 0.04 -10.69
C GLY A 155 12.52 0.48 -11.34
N GLN A 156 13.51 0.86 -10.53
CA GLN A 156 14.86 1.17 -10.99
C GLN A 156 15.60 -0.12 -11.38
N VAL A 157 16.61 0.03 -12.24
CA VAL A 157 17.56 -1.02 -12.55
C VAL A 157 18.95 -0.57 -12.16
N TRP A 158 19.64 -1.38 -11.38
CA TRP A 158 20.98 -1.09 -10.86
C TRP A 158 22.01 -2.07 -11.41
N LEU A 159 23.16 -1.57 -11.83
CA LEU A 159 24.36 -2.36 -12.06
C LEU A 159 25.16 -2.39 -10.76
N LEU A 160 25.33 -3.57 -10.20
CA LEU A 160 26.10 -3.81 -8.99
C LEU A 160 27.44 -4.45 -9.39
N LYS A 161 28.56 -3.84 -9.00
CA LYS A 161 29.88 -4.41 -9.12
C LYS A 161 30.32 -4.85 -7.73
N MET A 162 30.61 -6.14 -7.55
CA MET A 162 31.04 -6.73 -6.29
C MET A 162 32.56 -6.60 -6.10
N GLU A 163 33.01 -6.75 -4.86
CA GLU A 163 34.42 -6.81 -4.50
C GLU A 163 34.90 -8.28 -4.41
N ASP A 164 36.11 -8.49 -3.90
CA ASP A 164 36.75 -9.84 -3.75
C ASP A 164 35.88 -10.79 -2.92
N LEU A 165 35.35 -10.31 -1.81
CA LEU A 165 34.31 -10.97 -1.00
C LEU A 165 33.19 -9.95 -0.79
N TYR A 166 31.96 -10.41 -0.82
CA TYR A 166 30.79 -9.53 -0.74
C TYR A 166 29.59 -10.21 -0.07
N LEU A 167 28.64 -9.41 0.35
CA LEU A 167 27.33 -9.83 0.82
C LEU A 167 26.42 -10.08 -0.39
N SER A 168 25.86 -11.28 -0.50
CA SER A 168 25.05 -11.69 -1.64
C SER A 168 23.78 -10.84 -1.76
N PRO A 169 23.42 -10.34 -2.96
CA PRO A 169 22.14 -9.72 -3.20
C PRO A 169 21.02 -10.73 -3.50
N GLU A 170 21.33 -12.03 -3.62
CA GLU A 170 20.39 -13.04 -4.14
C GLU A 170 19.35 -13.47 -3.12
N GLU A 171 19.69 -13.53 -1.82
CA GLU A 171 18.83 -14.14 -0.82
C GLU A 171 17.98 -13.14 -0.03
N TYR A 172 18.57 -12.00 0.33
CA TYR A 172 17.91 -10.98 1.15
C TYR A 172 17.65 -9.68 0.38
N GLY A 173 17.50 -9.78 -0.93
CA GLY A 173 17.20 -8.67 -1.81
C GLY A 173 18.18 -7.50 -1.67
N GLN A 174 17.68 -6.30 -1.81
CA GLN A 174 18.47 -5.07 -1.76
C GLN A 174 19.21 -4.84 -0.43
N TYR A 175 18.69 -5.37 0.67
CA TYR A 175 19.31 -5.19 1.99
C TYR A 175 20.54 -6.06 2.20
N ARG A 176 20.66 -7.19 1.51
CA ARG A 176 21.76 -8.16 1.58
C ARG A 176 22.02 -8.71 2.99
N LEU A 177 21.13 -8.41 3.91
CA LEU A 177 21.07 -8.95 5.27
C LEU A 177 19.62 -9.09 5.70
N ARG A 178 19.42 -9.98 6.65
CA ARG A 178 18.12 -10.19 7.32
C ARG A 178 18.32 -10.01 8.83
N VAL A 179 17.40 -9.29 9.45
CA VAL A 179 17.41 -9.07 10.89
C VAL A 179 16.15 -9.65 11.51
N GLU A 180 16.32 -10.74 12.23
CA GLU A 180 15.24 -11.41 12.94
C GLU A 180 15.19 -10.93 14.39
N THR A 181 13.99 -10.77 14.91
CA THR A 181 13.73 -10.38 16.32
C THR A 181 12.80 -11.41 16.95
N PRO A 182 13.31 -12.65 17.21
CA PRO A 182 12.45 -13.77 17.61
C PRO A 182 11.80 -13.58 18.98
N GLU A 183 12.38 -12.74 19.82
CA GLU A 183 11.86 -12.41 21.14
C GLU A 183 12.02 -10.90 21.38
N VAL A 184 10.89 -10.20 21.48
CA VAL A 184 10.85 -8.78 21.85
C VAL A 184 9.91 -8.62 23.02
N GLY A 185 10.42 -8.06 24.10
CA GLY A 185 9.64 -7.79 25.30
C GLY A 185 10.30 -6.73 26.18
N PRO A 186 9.61 -6.24 27.20
CA PRO A 186 10.09 -5.11 28.02
C PRO A 186 11.40 -5.38 28.75
N ASN A 187 11.73 -6.66 29.02
CA ASN A 187 12.89 -7.05 29.80
C ASN A 187 14.05 -7.60 28.95
N LYS A 188 13.77 -8.00 27.70
CA LYS A 188 14.74 -8.64 26.82
C LYS A 188 14.34 -8.52 25.37
N VAL A 189 15.30 -8.24 24.51
CA VAL A 189 15.17 -8.28 23.05
C VAL A 189 16.28 -9.16 22.52
N THR A 190 15.93 -10.20 21.77
CA THR A 190 16.86 -11.06 21.04
C THR A 190 16.88 -10.65 19.58
N THR A 191 18.07 -10.49 19.02
CA THR A 191 18.29 -10.12 17.63
C THR A 191 19.21 -11.14 16.98
N ASN A 192 18.84 -11.63 15.81
CA ASN A 192 19.70 -12.45 14.95
C ASN A 192 19.94 -11.71 13.63
N VAL A 193 21.20 -11.53 13.26
CA VAL A 193 21.62 -10.92 11.99
C VAL A 193 22.15 -12.01 11.08
N ARG A 194 21.52 -12.19 9.91
CA ARG A 194 21.92 -13.17 8.90
C ARG A 194 22.38 -12.47 7.63
N ALA A 195 23.39 -13.05 7.00
CA ALA A 195 23.86 -12.62 5.68
C ALA A 195 24.56 -13.79 4.99
N LYS A 196 24.54 -13.78 3.66
CA LYS A 196 25.33 -14.74 2.86
C LYS A 196 26.56 -14.03 2.33
N ILE A 197 27.75 -14.56 2.63
CA ILE A 197 29.02 -14.00 2.22
C ILE A 197 29.61 -14.86 1.09
N CYS A 198 29.84 -14.25 -0.07
CA CYS A 198 30.37 -14.90 -1.26
C CYS A 198 31.89 -14.67 -1.38
N ASN A 199 32.63 -15.72 -1.66
CA ASN A 199 34.05 -15.67 -2.01
C ASN A 199 34.26 -16.24 -3.43
N PRO A 200 34.26 -15.44 -4.48
CA PRO A 200 34.49 -15.88 -5.85
C PRO A 200 35.98 -16.13 -6.13
N SER A 201 36.88 -15.81 -5.20
CA SER A 201 38.32 -15.91 -5.39
C SER A 201 38.84 -17.37 -5.30
N ARG A 202 40.04 -17.59 -5.88
CA ARG A 202 40.70 -18.90 -5.90
C ARG A 202 41.30 -19.32 -4.58
N THR A 203 41.25 -18.49 -3.55
CA THR A 203 41.90 -18.71 -2.27
C THR A 203 40.95 -18.60 -1.11
N GLU A 204 41.12 -19.48 -0.12
CA GLU A 204 40.47 -19.27 1.17
C GLU A 204 40.94 -17.95 1.76
N THR A 205 39.99 -17.15 2.23
CA THR A 205 40.30 -15.81 2.72
C THR A 205 39.80 -15.62 4.16
N LYS A 206 40.73 -15.16 5.03
CA LYS A 206 40.37 -14.70 6.37
C LYS A 206 39.79 -13.32 6.31
N ILE A 207 38.62 -13.15 6.90
CA ILE A 207 37.91 -11.87 7.02
C ILE A 207 37.47 -11.61 8.47
N MET A 208 37.25 -10.36 8.79
CA MET A 208 36.52 -9.94 9.98
C MET A 208 35.16 -9.43 9.55
N VAL A 209 34.12 -9.93 10.19
CA VAL A 209 32.74 -9.44 10.07
C VAL A 209 32.43 -8.65 11.29
N ARG A 210 32.02 -7.39 11.11
CA ARG A 210 31.52 -6.50 12.17
C ARG A 210 30.04 -6.33 12.05
N VAL A 211 29.32 -6.56 13.15
CA VAL A 211 27.89 -6.30 13.29
C VAL A 211 27.71 -5.15 14.26
N GLN A 212 26.93 -4.14 13.88
CA GLN A 212 26.64 -2.97 14.71
C GLN A 212 25.13 -2.72 14.78
N LEU A 213 24.67 -2.26 15.94
CA LEU A 213 23.37 -1.62 16.14
C LEU A 213 23.61 -0.15 16.45
N LEU A 214 23.02 0.73 15.66
CA LEU A 214 23.20 2.18 15.79
C LEU A 214 21.83 2.83 16.10
N GLU A 215 21.85 3.78 17.03
CA GLU A 215 20.72 4.68 17.30
C GLU A 215 20.43 5.58 16.07
N PRO A 216 19.27 6.26 16.00
CA PRO A 216 18.95 7.16 14.89
C PRO A 216 19.96 8.28 14.66
N ASP A 217 20.64 8.74 15.70
CA ASP A 217 21.70 9.76 15.68
C ASP A 217 23.10 9.19 15.37
N GLY A 218 23.18 7.87 15.14
CA GLY A 218 24.42 7.17 14.83
C GLY A 218 25.23 6.72 16.04
N VAL A 219 24.75 6.94 17.26
CA VAL A 219 25.41 6.42 18.47
C VAL A 219 25.37 4.90 18.47
N LEU A 220 26.49 4.29 18.88
CA LEU A 220 26.65 2.85 18.90
C LEU A 220 25.96 2.25 20.13
N ALA A 221 24.91 1.46 19.92
CA ALA A 221 24.20 0.70 20.95
C ALA A 221 24.81 -0.70 21.16
N TYR A 222 25.34 -1.33 20.08
CA TYR A 222 25.97 -2.65 20.15
C TYR A 222 26.98 -2.81 19.03
N GLN A 223 28.08 -3.55 19.31
CA GLN A 223 29.03 -3.99 18.28
C GLN A 223 29.63 -5.35 18.67
N ALA A 224 29.83 -6.19 17.66
CA ALA A 224 30.62 -7.40 17.76
C ALA A 224 31.45 -7.59 16.49
N ASP A 225 32.69 -8.09 16.69
CA ASP A 225 33.58 -8.44 15.62
C ASP A 225 33.81 -9.96 15.64
N ARG A 226 33.70 -10.62 14.48
CA ARG A 226 33.94 -12.06 14.32
C ARG A 226 34.90 -12.33 13.18
N GLU A 227 35.99 -13.03 13.48
CA GLU A 227 36.91 -13.54 12.46
C GLU A 227 36.40 -14.88 11.94
N LEU A 228 36.45 -15.06 10.62
CA LEU A 228 36.08 -16.30 9.96
C LEU A 228 36.90 -16.51 8.67
N TYR A 229 36.90 -17.74 8.18
CA TYR A 229 37.52 -18.12 6.93
C TYR A 229 36.46 -18.52 5.93
N VAL A 230 36.44 -17.87 4.77
CA VAL A 230 35.55 -18.21 3.66
C VAL A 230 36.35 -18.96 2.60
N LYS A 231 35.95 -20.21 2.33
CA LYS A 231 36.66 -21.09 1.37
C LYS A 231 36.67 -20.48 -0.03
N ALA A 232 37.63 -20.87 -0.85
CA ALA A 232 37.68 -20.50 -2.27
C ALA A 232 36.42 -20.96 -3.00
N TYR A 233 35.88 -20.14 -3.89
CA TYR A 233 34.66 -20.43 -4.71
C TYR A 233 33.50 -20.95 -3.89
N SER A 234 33.25 -20.35 -2.74
CA SER A 234 32.15 -20.78 -1.85
C SER A 234 31.35 -19.62 -1.29
N GLU A 235 30.20 -19.99 -0.77
CA GLU A 235 29.32 -19.13 0.03
C GLU A 235 29.42 -19.55 1.50
N TYR A 236 29.26 -18.59 2.39
CA TYR A 236 29.21 -18.77 3.83
C TYR A 236 27.96 -18.15 4.42
N GLU A 237 27.14 -18.99 5.05
CA GLU A 237 25.97 -18.52 5.79
C GLU A 237 26.42 -17.92 7.13
N PHE A 238 26.39 -16.60 7.20
CA PHE A 238 26.73 -15.86 8.42
C PHE A 238 25.49 -15.70 9.29
N SER A 239 25.65 -15.98 10.59
CA SER A 239 24.64 -15.70 11.60
C SER A 239 25.29 -15.18 12.87
N HIS A 240 24.69 -14.15 13.47
CA HIS A 240 25.16 -13.57 14.72
C HIS A 240 23.98 -13.20 15.62
N ASP A 241 23.91 -13.86 16.78
CA ASP A 241 22.90 -13.63 17.80
C ASP A 241 23.43 -12.69 18.88
N PHE A 242 22.58 -11.76 19.30
CA PHE A 242 22.82 -10.96 20.51
C PHE A 242 21.49 -10.62 21.21
N PHE A 243 21.58 -10.25 22.48
CA PHE A 243 20.44 -9.78 23.22
C PHE A 243 20.75 -8.47 23.94
N LEU A 244 19.75 -7.62 24.06
CA LEU A 244 19.85 -6.32 24.72
C LEU A 244 18.63 -6.10 25.63
N THR A 245 18.79 -5.14 26.56
CA THR A 245 17.72 -4.70 27.45
C THR A 245 17.59 -3.19 27.36
N GLY A 246 16.41 -2.65 27.69
CA GLY A 246 16.21 -1.21 27.76
C GLY A 246 16.22 -0.50 26.39
N LEU A 247 15.95 -1.24 25.30
CA LEU A 247 15.83 -0.65 23.96
C LEU A 247 14.58 0.21 23.85
N HIS A 248 14.66 1.23 23.02
CA HIS A 248 13.53 2.06 22.64
C HIS A 248 12.68 1.32 21.60
N PHE A 249 11.39 1.22 21.84
CA PHE A 249 10.49 0.48 20.93
C PHE A 249 9.90 1.38 19.85
N TRP A 250 9.67 0.80 18.70
CA TRP A 250 8.81 1.38 17.66
C TRP A 250 7.35 1.31 18.16
N ASP A 251 6.73 2.47 18.46
CA ASP A 251 5.41 2.60 19.09
C ASP A 251 4.38 3.23 18.14
N GLY A 252 4.41 2.78 16.87
CA GLY A 252 3.49 3.24 15.83
C GLY A 252 3.65 4.73 15.53
N VAL A 253 2.56 5.40 15.15
CA VAL A 253 2.56 6.83 14.77
C VAL A 253 2.97 7.76 15.91
N LYS A 254 2.93 7.27 17.13
CA LYS A 254 3.31 8.05 18.31
C LYS A 254 4.82 8.20 18.43
N ASP A 255 5.57 7.15 18.13
CA ASP A 255 7.02 7.14 18.27
C ASP A 255 7.63 6.05 17.36
N PRO A 256 7.83 6.32 16.06
CA PRO A 256 8.36 5.38 15.09
C PRO A 256 9.88 5.24 15.17
N TYR A 257 10.39 4.80 16.32
CA TYR A 257 11.82 4.74 16.59
C TYR A 257 12.53 3.64 15.82
N LEU A 258 13.54 4.00 15.02
CA LEU A 258 14.24 3.10 14.12
C LEU A 258 15.74 3.05 14.41
N TYR A 259 16.24 1.87 14.74
CA TYR A 259 17.67 1.57 14.77
C TYR A 259 18.19 1.28 13.37
N THR A 260 19.52 1.34 13.21
CA THR A 260 20.21 0.82 12.02
C THR A 260 21.03 -0.41 12.42
N VAL A 261 20.75 -1.56 11.82
CA VAL A 261 21.67 -2.71 11.86
C VAL A 261 22.61 -2.61 10.67
N ARG A 262 23.90 -2.72 10.93
CA ARG A 262 24.96 -2.66 9.94
C ARG A 262 25.85 -3.88 10.03
N ILE A 263 26.21 -4.43 8.87
CA ILE A 263 27.22 -5.46 8.71
C ILE A 263 28.34 -4.95 7.81
N GLU A 264 29.59 -5.12 8.24
CA GLU A 264 30.77 -4.70 7.50
C GLU A 264 31.73 -5.87 7.36
N LEU A 265 32.29 -6.06 6.16
CA LEU A 265 33.32 -7.08 5.87
C LEU A 265 34.69 -6.44 5.74
N PHE A 266 35.69 -6.97 6.41
CA PHE A 266 37.04 -6.47 6.36
C PHE A 266 38.06 -7.59 6.02
N LYS A 267 39.07 -7.26 5.19
CA LYS A 267 40.28 -8.05 4.98
C LYS A 267 41.48 -7.26 5.52
N GLY A 268 41.93 -7.62 6.72
CA GLY A 268 42.84 -6.77 7.49
C GLY A 268 42.22 -5.43 7.85
N LYS A 269 42.81 -4.34 7.33
CA LYS A 269 42.24 -2.96 7.51
C LYS A 269 41.38 -2.49 6.36
N ARG A 270 41.33 -3.22 5.25
CA ARG A 270 40.53 -2.85 4.08
C ARG A 270 39.09 -3.30 4.28
N MET A 271 38.15 -2.37 4.18
CA MET A 271 36.74 -2.69 4.08
C MET A 271 36.46 -3.24 2.68
N LEU A 272 35.79 -4.40 2.63
CA LEU A 272 35.41 -5.09 1.39
C LEU A 272 33.99 -4.73 1.00
N ASP A 273 33.06 -4.83 1.96
CA ASP A 273 31.65 -4.59 1.72
C ASP A 273 30.94 -4.10 2.98
N ILE A 274 29.79 -3.47 2.78
CA ILE A 274 28.94 -2.95 3.84
C ILE A 274 27.46 -3.05 3.41
N ALA A 275 26.61 -3.46 4.35
CA ALA A 275 25.17 -3.39 4.21
C ALA A 275 24.55 -2.88 5.50
N ASP A 276 23.47 -2.11 5.37
CA ASP A 276 22.70 -1.66 6.50
C ASP A 276 21.18 -1.70 6.20
N THR A 277 20.40 -1.86 7.26
CA THR A 277 18.93 -1.79 7.21
C THR A 277 18.38 -1.10 8.45
N LYS A 278 17.23 -0.46 8.30
CA LYS A 278 16.48 0.07 9.44
C LYS A 278 15.64 -1.04 10.06
N ILE A 279 15.58 -1.06 11.38
CA ILE A 279 14.70 -1.95 12.14
C ILE A 279 14.01 -1.19 13.27
N GLY A 280 12.82 -1.63 13.66
CA GLY A 280 12.12 -1.15 14.85
C GLY A 280 11.75 -2.31 15.75
N TYR A 281 12.19 -2.28 16.98
CA TYR A 281 11.83 -3.29 17.97
C TYR A 281 10.40 -3.07 18.45
N ARG A 282 9.54 -4.06 18.29
CA ARG A 282 8.16 -4.06 18.74
C ARG A 282 7.68 -5.48 18.94
N TYR A 283 6.68 -5.64 19.77
CA TYR A 283 5.88 -6.84 19.86
C TYR A 283 4.40 -6.49 19.73
N PHE A 284 3.62 -7.41 19.26
CA PHE A 284 2.20 -7.21 19.00
C PHE A 284 1.42 -8.47 19.28
N GLU A 285 0.14 -8.31 19.50
CA GLU A 285 -0.82 -9.37 19.71
C GLU A 285 -2.11 -9.01 19.00
N LEU A 286 -2.77 -9.98 18.42
CA LEU A 286 -4.09 -9.83 17.84
C LEU A 286 -5.09 -10.71 18.61
N ASP A 287 -5.83 -10.09 19.52
CA ASP A 287 -6.79 -10.74 20.37
C ASP A 287 -8.22 -10.62 19.79
N PRO A 288 -8.99 -11.73 19.66
CA PRO A 288 -10.32 -11.68 19.05
C PRO A 288 -11.36 -10.89 19.86
N ARG A 289 -11.04 -10.47 21.09
CA ARG A 289 -11.94 -9.69 21.95
C ARG A 289 -11.47 -8.25 22.18
N GLN A 290 -10.16 -8.03 22.15
CA GLN A 290 -9.55 -6.72 22.43
C GLN A 290 -9.06 -6.02 21.15
N GLY A 291 -8.98 -6.75 20.02
CA GLY A 291 -8.41 -6.25 18.78
C GLY A 291 -6.88 -6.28 18.82
N PHE A 292 -6.25 -5.32 18.18
CA PHE A 292 -4.79 -5.25 18.04
C PHE A 292 -4.13 -4.56 19.25
N LEU A 293 -3.08 -5.17 19.76
CA LEU A 293 -2.24 -4.61 20.80
C LEU A 293 -0.81 -4.39 20.27
N LEU A 294 -0.25 -3.21 20.51
CA LEU A 294 1.14 -2.88 20.20
C LEU A 294 1.90 -2.62 21.51
N ASN A 295 3.03 -3.28 21.71
CA ASN A 295 3.85 -3.18 22.91
C ASN A 295 3.04 -3.37 24.20
N GLY A 296 2.07 -4.31 24.18
CA GLY A 296 1.20 -4.68 25.28
C GLY A 296 0.08 -3.68 25.58
N LYS A 297 -0.18 -2.72 24.69
CA LYS A 297 -1.25 -1.72 24.84
C LYS A 297 -2.25 -1.82 23.72
N PRO A 298 -3.57 -1.62 23.97
CA PRO A 298 -4.57 -1.51 22.93
C PRO A 298 -4.20 -0.43 21.91
N TYR A 299 -4.14 -0.81 20.64
CA TYR A 299 -3.77 0.08 19.54
C TYR A 299 -4.72 -0.16 18.35
N PRO A 300 -5.94 0.40 18.40
CA PRO A 300 -6.94 0.19 17.34
C PRO A 300 -6.41 0.64 15.98
N LEU A 301 -6.32 -0.30 15.03
CA LEU A 301 -5.83 -0.03 13.68
C LEU A 301 -6.96 0.49 12.80
N ARG A 302 -6.79 1.73 12.30
CA ARG A 302 -7.73 2.44 11.46
C ARG A 302 -6.99 3.08 10.29
N GLY A 303 -7.39 2.74 9.10
CA GLY A 303 -6.64 3.21 7.94
C GLY A 303 -7.36 3.03 6.62
N VAL A 304 -6.57 2.99 5.57
CA VAL A 304 -7.02 2.98 4.17
C VAL A 304 -6.30 1.91 3.37
N SER A 305 -6.96 1.43 2.31
CA SER A 305 -6.28 0.65 1.28
C SER A 305 -5.58 1.58 0.29
N LEU A 306 -4.41 1.19 -0.17
CA LEU A 306 -3.63 1.88 -1.19
C LEU A 306 -3.34 0.95 -2.36
N TYR A 307 -3.54 1.44 -3.57
CA TYR A 307 -3.02 0.86 -4.80
C TYR A 307 -1.85 1.73 -5.27
N GLN A 308 -0.76 1.11 -5.73
CA GLN A 308 0.35 1.87 -6.31
C GLN A 308 -0.04 2.30 -7.72
N ASP A 309 -0.60 3.50 -7.82
CA ASP A 309 -0.98 4.12 -9.09
C ASP A 309 -0.89 5.64 -9.00
N MET A 310 -0.37 6.24 -10.06
CA MET A 310 -0.34 7.69 -10.25
C MET A 310 -0.79 8.02 -11.66
N GLU A 311 -1.63 9.03 -11.82
CA GLU A 311 -2.07 9.49 -13.14
C GLU A 311 -0.88 9.83 -14.03
N GLY A 312 -0.87 9.28 -15.24
CA GLY A 312 0.22 9.44 -16.21
C GLY A 312 1.50 8.64 -15.94
N LYS A 313 1.63 8.01 -14.77
CA LYS A 313 2.80 7.19 -14.37
C LYS A 313 2.44 5.74 -14.07
N ALA A 314 1.21 5.45 -13.66
CA ALA A 314 0.76 4.16 -13.14
C ALA A 314 1.69 3.64 -12.03
N LEU A 315 2.24 2.41 -12.13
CA LEU A 315 3.19 1.85 -11.14
C LEU A 315 4.53 2.62 -11.07
N ALA A 316 4.89 3.38 -12.11
CA ALA A 316 6.18 4.06 -12.23
C ALA A 316 6.26 5.37 -11.41
N MET A 317 5.83 5.29 -10.15
CA MET A 317 5.88 6.41 -9.20
C MET A 317 7.31 6.70 -8.78
N ASP A 318 7.64 7.97 -8.63
CA ASP A 318 8.91 8.42 -8.05
C ASP A 318 8.79 8.74 -6.55
N ALA A 319 9.92 9.07 -5.92
CA ALA A 319 9.96 9.34 -4.49
C ALA A 319 9.11 10.56 -4.07
N SER A 320 8.85 11.50 -4.95
CA SER A 320 8.00 12.65 -4.65
C SER A 320 6.52 12.26 -4.62
N ASP A 321 6.10 11.36 -5.52
CA ASP A 321 4.75 10.83 -5.56
C ASP A 321 4.42 10.06 -4.28
N PHE A 322 5.29 9.12 -3.87
CA PHE A 322 5.12 8.39 -2.62
C PHE A 322 5.03 9.31 -1.40
N ARG A 323 5.93 10.31 -1.30
CA ARG A 323 5.88 11.28 -0.18
C ARG A 323 4.58 12.07 -0.16
N ALA A 324 4.05 12.47 -1.30
CA ALA A 324 2.78 13.18 -1.40
C ALA A 324 1.60 12.30 -0.96
N ASP A 325 1.55 11.04 -1.43
CA ASP A 325 0.51 10.09 -1.06
C ASP A 325 0.53 9.80 0.45
N TYR A 326 1.71 9.52 1.02
CA TYR A 326 1.84 9.25 2.47
C TYR A 326 1.67 10.51 3.34
N SER A 327 1.91 11.71 2.80
CA SER A 327 1.51 12.96 3.45
C SER A 327 -0.01 13.06 3.57
N THR A 328 -0.76 12.58 2.57
CA THR A 328 -2.23 12.52 2.60
C THR A 328 -2.73 11.48 3.61
N VAL A 329 -2.07 10.31 3.72
CA VAL A 329 -2.36 9.32 4.79
C VAL A 329 -2.19 9.94 6.18
N ARG A 330 -1.10 10.68 6.38
CA ARG A 330 -0.84 11.38 7.66
C ARG A 330 -1.87 12.48 7.92
N GLU A 331 -2.22 13.29 6.91
CA GLU A 331 -3.26 14.32 7.02
C GLU A 331 -4.59 13.72 7.47
N LEU A 332 -4.93 12.54 6.96
CA LEU A 332 -6.13 11.80 7.33
C LEU A 332 -6.11 11.34 8.81
N GLY A 333 -4.93 11.16 9.37
CA GLY A 333 -4.73 10.65 10.74
C GLY A 333 -4.81 9.12 10.84
N ALA A 334 -4.61 8.41 9.73
CA ALA A 334 -4.55 6.95 9.73
C ALA A 334 -3.29 6.44 10.45
N ASN A 335 -3.39 5.28 11.09
CA ASN A 335 -2.27 4.57 11.72
C ASN A 335 -2.04 3.17 11.10
N PHE A 336 -2.80 2.85 10.08
CA PHE A 336 -2.75 1.59 9.37
C PHE A 336 -2.91 1.81 7.86
N VAL A 337 -2.22 1.01 7.06
CA VAL A 337 -2.43 0.94 5.62
C VAL A 337 -2.46 -0.52 5.15
N ARG A 338 -3.41 -0.83 4.28
CA ARG A 338 -3.39 -2.03 3.47
C ARG A 338 -2.76 -1.69 2.13
N LEU A 339 -1.60 -2.25 1.81
CA LEU A 339 -0.99 -2.17 0.49
C LEU A 339 -1.61 -3.26 -0.36
N ALA A 340 -2.66 -2.86 -1.12
CA ALA A 340 -3.63 -3.77 -1.69
C ALA A 340 -3.12 -4.51 -2.91
N SER A 341 -3.47 -5.77 -2.95
CA SER A 341 -3.45 -6.69 -4.08
C SER A 341 -2.08 -7.13 -4.59
N TYR A 342 -0.98 -6.48 -4.24
CA TYR A 342 0.39 -6.84 -4.64
C TYR A 342 1.43 -6.09 -3.81
N PRO A 343 2.68 -6.60 -3.71
CA PRO A 343 3.76 -5.86 -3.06
C PRO A 343 4.03 -4.53 -3.77
N HIS A 344 4.09 -3.44 -2.99
CA HIS A 344 4.42 -2.12 -3.50
C HIS A 344 5.93 -1.90 -3.56
N ASN A 345 6.35 -0.77 -4.12
CA ASN A 345 7.75 -0.37 -4.11
C ASN A 345 8.26 -0.23 -2.67
N ASP A 346 9.50 -0.62 -2.43
CA ASP A 346 10.16 -0.60 -1.12
C ASP A 346 10.07 0.76 -0.39
N LEU A 347 10.07 1.86 -1.11
CA LEU A 347 9.91 3.20 -0.54
C LEU A 347 8.58 3.38 0.20
N ALA A 348 7.51 2.70 -0.22
CA ALA A 348 6.23 2.71 0.49
C ALA A 348 6.39 2.16 1.91
N TYR A 349 7.11 1.05 2.07
CA TYR A 349 7.36 0.44 3.37
C TYR A 349 8.32 1.27 4.22
N GLN A 350 9.38 1.84 3.63
CA GLN A 350 10.28 2.76 4.34
C GLN A 350 9.52 3.98 4.90
N LEU A 351 8.55 4.51 4.14
CA LEU A 351 7.69 5.60 4.62
C LEU A 351 6.78 5.12 5.75
N CYS A 352 6.20 3.93 5.64
CA CYS A 352 5.41 3.34 6.74
C CYS A 352 6.25 3.16 8.00
N ASP A 353 7.48 2.63 7.88
CA ASP A 353 8.40 2.46 9.00
C ASP A 353 8.66 3.77 9.73
N SER A 354 8.97 4.84 8.97
CA SER A 354 9.34 6.16 9.49
C SER A 354 8.14 6.98 9.98
N LEU A 355 6.94 6.72 9.46
CA LEU A 355 5.69 7.37 9.89
C LEU A 355 4.98 6.60 10.99
N GLY A 356 5.42 5.38 11.31
CA GLY A 356 4.80 4.55 12.33
C GLY A 356 3.50 3.89 11.90
N LEU A 357 3.26 3.72 10.60
CA LEU A 357 2.07 3.07 10.06
C LEU A 357 2.20 1.56 10.14
N VAL A 358 1.22 0.89 10.70
CA VAL A 358 1.14 -0.58 10.62
C VAL A 358 0.68 -0.99 9.24
N VAL A 359 1.28 -2.04 8.68
CA VAL A 359 1.07 -2.48 7.30
C VAL A 359 0.51 -3.89 7.21
N GLN A 360 -0.51 -4.05 6.36
CA GLN A 360 -0.82 -5.31 5.68
C GLN A 360 -0.32 -5.23 4.25
N THR A 361 0.40 -6.25 3.78
CA THR A 361 0.82 -6.41 2.38
C THR A 361 0.50 -7.80 1.90
N GLU A 362 0.19 -7.96 0.62
CA GLU A 362 -0.34 -9.20 0.07
C GLU A 362 0.22 -9.53 -1.31
N ILE A 363 0.19 -10.81 -1.69
CA ILE A 363 0.54 -11.24 -3.05
C ILE A 363 -0.65 -11.07 -4.00
N PRO A 364 -0.43 -10.99 -5.33
CA PRO A 364 -1.49 -10.75 -6.31
C PRO A 364 -2.34 -12.00 -6.62
N TRP A 365 -2.65 -12.80 -5.61
CA TRP A 365 -3.63 -13.87 -5.75
C TRP A 365 -5.01 -13.31 -5.47
N VAL A 366 -5.65 -12.79 -6.52
CA VAL A 366 -6.93 -12.09 -6.48
C VAL A 366 -7.89 -12.63 -7.53
N ASN A 367 -9.17 -12.55 -7.26
CA ASN A 367 -10.32 -12.76 -8.15
C ASN A 367 -10.45 -14.14 -8.80
N VAL A 368 -9.46 -15.01 -8.80
CA VAL A 368 -9.55 -16.30 -9.52
C VAL A 368 -8.80 -17.44 -8.84
N CYS A 369 -9.54 -18.50 -8.56
CA CYS A 369 -9.00 -19.85 -8.42
C CYS A 369 -9.98 -20.84 -9.05
N GLY A 370 -10.00 -20.94 -10.38
CA GLY A 370 -10.89 -21.86 -11.08
C GLY A 370 -10.32 -23.27 -11.21
N VAL A 371 -11.20 -24.24 -11.47
CA VAL A 371 -10.88 -25.66 -11.68
C VAL A 371 -9.82 -25.93 -12.77
N ASN A 372 -9.54 -24.93 -13.62
CA ASN A 372 -8.52 -25.00 -14.68
C ASN A 372 -7.14 -24.47 -14.24
N ALA A 373 -6.98 -24.00 -12.99
CA ALA A 373 -5.69 -23.55 -12.51
C ALA A 373 -4.68 -24.70 -12.48
N ARG A 374 -3.54 -24.50 -13.16
CA ARG A 374 -2.50 -25.52 -13.31
C ARG A 374 -1.46 -25.40 -12.20
N GLN A 375 -0.71 -26.47 -11.96
CA GLN A 375 0.37 -26.49 -10.96
C GLN A 375 1.37 -25.33 -11.13
N ASN A 376 1.68 -24.92 -12.37
CA ASN A 376 2.57 -23.78 -12.62
C ASN A 376 2.03 -22.45 -12.09
N TYR A 377 0.71 -22.27 -12.03
CA TYR A 377 0.09 -21.11 -11.40
C TYR A 377 0.30 -21.12 -9.88
N PHE A 378 0.07 -22.26 -9.24
CA PHE A 378 0.30 -22.41 -7.79
C PHE A 378 1.78 -22.26 -7.42
N ASN A 379 2.68 -22.85 -8.21
CA ASN A 379 4.13 -22.63 -8.03
C ASN A 379 4.51 -21.16 -8.11
N ASN A 380 3.85 -20.40 -9.00
CA ASN A 380 4.12 -18.97 -9.13
C ASN A 380 3.60 -18.16 -7.95
N ILE A 381 2.41 -18.45 -7.39
CA ILE A 381 1.96 -17.75 -6.18
C ILE A 381 2.84 -18.06 -4.98
N GLN A 382 3.34 -19.31 -4.85
CA GLN A 382 4.31 -19.69 -3.82
C GLN A 382 5.64 -18.93 -3.99
N GLN A 383 6.15 -18.83 -5.23
CA GLN A 383 7.34 -18.03 -5.55
C GLN A 383 7.13 -16.57 -5.16
N GLN A 384 6.03 -15.93 -5.57
CA GLN A 384 5.75 -14.53 -5.26
C GLN A 384 5.61 -14.29 -3.75
N MET A 385 5.03 -15.25 -2.99
CA MET A 385 4.97 -15.18 -1.52
C MET A 385 6.37 -15.22 -0.91
N THR A 386 7.21 -16.16 -1.35
CA THR A 386 8.59 -16.30 -0.87
C THR A 386 9.40 -15.03 -1.15
N GLU A 387 9.31 -14.49 -2.37
CA GLU A 387 10.01 -13.27 -2.77
C GLU A 387 9.54 -12.05 -1.97
N MET A 388 8.21 -11.91 -1.74
CA MET A 388 7.65 -10.82 -0.94
C MET A 388 8.17 -10.87 0.50
N VAL A 389 8.06 -12.01 1.16
CA VAL A 389 8.51 -12.16 2.55
C VAL A 389 10.01 -11.95 2.66
N SER A 390 10.80 -12.51 1.73
CA SER A 390 12.26 -12.39 1.75
C SER A 390 12.72 -10.94 1.56
N SER A 391 12.16 -10.23 0.58
CA SER A 391 12.59 -8.86 0.25
C SER A 391 12.12 -7.81 1.26
N LEU A 392 10.97 -8.04 1.92
CA LEU A 392 10.35 -7.06 2.80
C LEU A 392 10.50 -7.37 4.30
N TYR A 393 11.21 -8.44 4.65
CA TYR A 393 11.30 -8.94 6.02
C TYR A 393 11.72 -7.89 7.07
N ASN A 394 12.68 -7.04 6.72
CA ASN A 394 13.28 -6.10 7.67
C ASN A 394 12.36 -4.92 8.09
N HIS A 395 11.25 -4.69 7.40
CA HIS A 395 10.33 -3.57 7.68
C HIS A 395 9.56 -3.78 8.99
N PRO A 396 9.77 -2.95 10.02
CA PRO A 396 9.02 -3.06 11.26
C PRO A 396 7.54 -2.72 11.12
N SER A 397 7.15 -1.90 10.16
CA SER A 397 5.76 -1.55 9.88
C SER A 397 4.91 -2.74 9.49
N ILE A 398 5.47 -3.73 8.80
CA ILE A 398 4.73 -4.92 8.39
C ILE A 398 4.41 -5.78 9.61
N VAL A 399 3.13 -6.04 9.83
CA VAL A 399 2.59 -6.93 10.86
C VAL A 399 1.78 -8.05 10.23
N PHE A 400 1.17 -7.79 9.07
CA PHE A 400 0.22 -8.68 8.43
C PHE A 400 0.68 -9.07 7.02
N TRP A 401 0.88 -10.39 6.80
CA TRP A 401 1.09 -10.98 5.49
C TRP A 401 -0.24 -11.49 4.94
N GLY A 402 -0.63 -11.02 3.75
CA GLY A 402 -1.84 -11.44 3.05
C GLY A 402 -1.55 -12.49 1.99
N MET A 403 -2.28 -13.61 2.06
CA MET A 403 -2.13 -14.72 1.12
C MET A 403 -2.96 -14.55 -0.14
N TRP A 404 -4.16 -13.99 -0.01
CA TRP A 404 -5.07 -13.73 -1.12
C TRP A 404 -6.17 -12.72 -0.74
N SER A 405 -6.85 -12.18 -1.75
CA SER A 405 -7.96 -11.25 -1.57
C SER A 405 -9.04 -11.46 -2.64
N GLY A 406 -10.31 -11.58 -2.20
CA GLY A 406 -11.46 -11.61 -3.08
C GLY A 406 -11.42 -12.73 -4.12
N LEU A 407 -11.41 -13.98 -3.69
CA LEU A 407 -11.46 -15.15 -4.58
C LEU A 407 -12.91 -15.53 -4.86
N ASP A 408 -13.72 -14.63 -5.43
CA ASP A 408 -15.13 -14.89 -5.68
C ASP A 408 -15.42 -15.39 -7.10
N GLU A 409 -16.71 -15.78 -7.32
CA GLU A 409 -17.21 -16.30 -8.58
C GLU A 409 -17.29 -15.28 -9.73
N TRP A 410 -17.05 -13.98 -9.45
CA TRP A 410 -17.24 -12.87 -10.40
C TRP A 410 -16.07 -12.64 -11.34
N ALA A 411 -15.06 -13.49 -11.32
CA ALA A 411 -13.96 -13.42 -12.26
C ALA A 411 -14.42 -13.74 -13.68
N ASN A 412 -15.10 -12.81 -14.32
CA ASN A 412 -15.42 -12.78 -15.73
C ASN A 412 -14.16 -12.56 -16.60
N SER A 413 -13.12 -13.38 -16.40
CA SER A 413 -12.13 -13.51 -17.44
C SER A 413 -12.72 -14.47 -18.50
N SER A 414 -12.72 -14.04 -19.74
CA SER A 414 -13.14 -14.89 -20.88
C SER A 414 -12.35 -16.21 -20.96
N SER A 415 -11.25 -16.32 -20.23
CA SER A 415 -10.31 -17.44 -20.23
C SER A 415 -10.45 -18.38 -19.03
N PHE A 416 -11.12 -17.95 -17.95
CA PHE A 416 -11.42 -18.74 -16.76
C PHE A 416 -12.93 -18.88 -16.56
N GLN A 417 -13.59 -19.58 -17.48
CA GLN A 417 -14.96 -20.04 -17.25
C GLN A 417 -14.92 -21.30 -16.39
N GLY A 418 -15.23 -21.19 -15.12
CA GLY A 418 -15.29 -22.36 -14.23
C GLY A 418 -15.71 -21.96 -12.82
N GLU A 419 -16.26 -22.92 -12.10
CA GLU A 419 -16.55 -22.79 -10.67
C GLU A 419 -15.24 -22.59 -9.89
N LEU A 420 -15.32 -21.88 -8.75
CA LEU A 420 -14.23 -21.73 -7.81
C LEU A 420 -13.82 -23.13 -7.29
N ASP A 421 -12.54 -23.48 -7.44
CA ASP A 421 -11.99 -24.73 -6.87
C ASP A 421 -11.65 -24.50 -5.39
N THR A 422 -12.64 -24.67 -4.54
CA THR A 422 -12.51 -24.41 -3.09
C THR A 422 -11.55 -25.37 -2.39
N GLU A 423 -11.43 -26.62 -2.87
CA GLU A 423 -10.46 -27.57 -2.33
C GLU A 423 -9.04 -27.09 -2.59
N LYS A 424 -8.78 -26.57 -3.79
CA LYS A 424 -7.49 -25.97 -4.15
C LYS A 424 -7.20 -24.69 -3.40
N VAL A 425 -8.19 -23.85 -3.12
CA VAL A 425 -8.02 -22.65 -2.28
C VAL A 425 -7.58 -23.07 -0.87
N VAL A 426 -8.25 -24.04 -0.27
CA VAL A 426 -7.91 -24.54 1.08
C VAL A 426 -6.50 -25.14 1.09
N GLU A 427 -6.18 -26.02 0.14
CA GLU A 427 -4.86 -26.64 -0.01
C GLU A 427 -3.75 -25.58 -0.13
N GLN A 428 -3.90 -24.65 -1.08
CA GLN A 428 -2.85 -23.66 -1.34
C GLN A 428 -2.75 -22.60 -0.25
N THR A 429 -3.85 -22.24 0.43
CA THR A 429 -3.81 -21.39 1.62
C THR A 429 -2.94 -22.04 2.72
N GLY A 430 -3.11 -23.36 2.96
CA GLY A 430 -2.27 -24.10 3.88
C GLY A 430 -0.79 -24.09 3.48
N VAL A 431 -0.49 -24.34 2.20
CA VAL A 431 0.90 -24.30 1.70
C VAL A 431 1.52 -22.92 1.87
N LEU A 432 0.81 -21.84 1.54
CA LEU A 432 1.31 -20.47 1.71
C LEU A 432 1.51 -20.11 3.19
N TYR A 433 0.60 -20.55 4.05
CA TYR A 433 0.72 -20.36 5.50
C TYR A 433 2.02 -20.98 6.02
N GLU A 434 2.29 -22.24 5.69
CA GLU A 434 3.51 -22.94 6.10
C GLU A 434 4.78 -22.25 5.55
N ILE A 435 4.79 -21.87 4.27
CA ILE A 435 5.92 -21.12 3.67
C ILE A 435 6.21 -19.86 4.49
N VAL A 436 5.17 -19.07 4.79
CA VAL A 436 5.39 -17.83 5.55
C VAL A 436 5.83 -18.12 6.97
N LYS A 437 5.22 -19.08 7.67
CA LYS A 437 5.59 -19.40 9.06
C LYS A 437 6.98 -20.00 9.20
N GLU A 438 7.47 -20.72 8.19
CA GLU A 438 8.86 -21.16 8.15
C GLU A 438 9.85 -19.97 7.98
N MET A 439 9.47 -19.00 7.15
CA MET A 439 10.28 -17.79 6.92
C MET A 439 10.12 -16.77 8.04
N ASP A 440 8.92 -16.58 8.54
CA ASP A 440 8.56 -15.54 9.52
C ASP A 440 7.55 -16.09 10.55
N PRO A 441 8.02 -16.71 11.63
CA PRO A 441 7.13 -17.28 12.65
C PRO A 441 6.43 -16.21 13.51
N VAL A 442 6.84 -14.95 13.42
CA VAL A 442 6.37 -13.87 14.33
C VAL A 442 5.17 -13.12 13.75
N ARG A 443 5.23 -12.72 12.48
CA ARG A 443 4.17 -11.92 11.88
C ARG A 443 2.92 -12.74 11.57
N LEU A 444 1.79 -12.04 11.52
CA LEU A 444 0.47 -12.63 11.32
C LEU A 444 0.21 -12.88 9.84
N VAL A 445 -0.31 -14.06 9.55
CA VAL A 445 -0.62 -14.50 8.18
C VAL A 445 -2.12 -14.66 8.04
N GLY A 446 -2.71 -14.07 7.00
CA GLY A 446 -4.15 -14.14 6.80
C GLY A 446 -4.58 -13.90 5.37
N PHE A 447 -5.86 -13.66 5.19
CA PHE A 447 -6.48 -13.47 3.89
C PHE A 447 -7.66 -12.50 3.97
N SER A 448 -8.10 -12.01 2.80
CA SER A 448 -9.26 -11.13 2.66
C SER A 448 -10.37 -11.84 1.88
N ASP A 449 -11.47 -12.15 2.56
CA ASP A 449 -12.62 -12.88 2.02
C ASP A 449 -13.76 -11.93 1.68
N ASP A 450 -14.52 -12.21 0.63
CA ASP A 450 -15.71 -11.49 0.18
C ASP A 450 -16.98 -12.38 0.15
N THR A 451 -16.82 -13.66 0.48
CA THR A 451 -17.89 -14.66 0.49
C THR A 451 -18.58 -14.81 1.85
N GLU A 452 -18.13 -14.08 2.88
CA GLU A 452 -18.54 -14.27 4.28
C GLU A 452 -18.30 -15.72 4.75
N LEU A 453 -17.14 -16.25 4.34
CA LEU A 453 -16.75 -17.65 4.54
C LEU A 453 -17.83 -18.62 4.06
N GLY A 454 -18.33 -18.35 2.87
CA GLY A 454 -19.21 -19.27 2.14
C GLY A 454 -18.45 -20.37 1.40
N LEU A 455 -17.11 -20.39 1.49
CA LEU A 455 -16.28 -21.40 0.86
C LEU A 455 -16.51 -22.78 1.49
N PRO A 456 -16.83 -23.81 0.70
CA PRO A 456 -16.79 -25.19 1.18
C PRO A 456 -15.40 -25.55 1.71
N GLY A 457 -15.30 -26.25 2.83
CA GLY A 457 -14.02 -26.58 3.48
C GLY A 457 -13.47 -25.50 4.41
N TYR A 458 -14.21 -24.46 4.66
CA TYR A 458 -13.88 -23.36 5.54
C TYR A 458 -13.22 -23.75 6.89
N PRO A 459 -13.65 -24.76 7.66
CA PRO A 459 -13.00 -25.09 8.94
C PRO A 459 -11.54 -25.52 8.82
N GLN A 460 -11.04 -25.73 7.62
CA GLN A 460 -9.69 -26.22 7.32
C GLN A 460 -8.74 -25.11 6.85
N LEU A 461 -9.22 -23.87 6.68
CA LEU A 461 -8.35 -22.74 6.33
C LEU A 461 -7.37 -22.43 7.45
N GLN A 462 -6.08 -22.46 7.13
CA GLN A 462 -4.99 -22.14 8.05
C GLN A 462 -4.64 -20.65 7.91
N ALA A 463 -4.89 -19.87 8.97
CA ALA A 463 -4.51 -18.47 9.04
C ALA A 463 -4.57 -17.96 10.50
N ASP A 464 -3.82 -16.90 10.78
CA ASP A 464 -3.86 -16.21 12.09
C ASP A 464 -5.03 -15.23 12.18
N TYR A 465 -5.51 -14.70 11.05
CA TYR A 465 -6.66 -13.78 10.97
C TYR A 465 -7.43 -13.95 9.66
N CYS A 466 -8.69 -13.56 9.70
CA CYS A 466 -9.53 -13.38 8.51
C CYS A 466 -9.96 -11.92 8.42
N SER A 467 -9.83 -11.31 7.26
CA SER A 467 -10.43 -10.00 6.96
C SER A 467 -11.54 -10.13 5.92
N GLN A 468 -12.43 -9.16 5.88
CA GLN A 468 -13.60 -9.16 4.99
C GLN A 468 -13.57 -7.93 4.07
N ASN A 469 -13.85 -8.15 2.78
CA ASN A 469 -14.22 -7.09 1.85
C ASN A 469 -15.75 -6.95 1.87
N LEU A 470 -16.27 -5.81 2.29
CA LEU A 470 -17.70 -5.63 2.53
C LEU A 470 -18.28 -4.49 1.70
N SER A 471 -19.35 -4.78 0.96
CA SER A 471 -20.02 -3.82 0.08
C SER A 471 -21.54 -3.68 0.36
N TYR A 472 -21.97 -3.95 1.61
CA TYR A 472 -23.36 -3.80 2.01
C TYR A 472 -23.85 -2.35 1.88
N GLY A 473 -25.09 -2.19 1.41
CA GLY A 473 -25.63 -0.87 1.12
C GLY A 473 -25.12 -0.28 -0.21
N TRP A 474 -24.10 -0.88 -0.81
CA TRP A 474 -23.61 -0.58 -2.16
C TRP A 474 -24.01 -1.69 -3.14
N ASN A 475 -23.15 -2.68 -3.39
CA ASN A 475 -23.43 -3.79 -4.31
C ASN A 475 -24.28 -4.90 -3.67
N LYS A 476 -24.11 -5.12 -2.36
CA LYS A 476 -24.92 -6.07 -1.59
C LYS A 476 -26.03 -5.32 -0.86
N THR A 477 -27.27 -5.83 -0.96
CA THR A 477 -28.46 -5.25 -0.32
C THR A 477 -28.44 -3.71 -0.34
N PRO A 478 -28.65 -3.09 -1.50
CA PRO A 478 -28.57 -1.65 -1.65
C PRO A 478 -29.36 -0.91 -0.57
N ARG A 479 -28.71 0.05 0.11
CA ARG A 479 -29.22 0.89 1.22
C ARG A 479 -29.42 0.21 2.56
N GLU A 480 -29.19 -1.08 2.69
CA GLU A 480 -29.24 -1.77 3.98
C GLU A 480 -27.86 -1.67 4.66
N PHE A 481 -27.53 -0.48 5.18
CA PHE A 481 -26.23 -0.22 5.81
C PHE A 481 -25.98 -1.09 7.05
N GLY A 482 -27.01 -1.61 7.71
CA GLY A 482 -26.92 -2.55 8.84
C GLY A 482 -26.32 -3.89 8.46
N GLY A 483 -26.40 -4.29 7.20
CA GLY A 483 -25.82 -5.53 6.68
C GLY A 483 -24.31 -5.69 6.93
N PHE A 484 -23.59 -4.58 7.06
CA PHE A 484 -22.16 -4.60 7.39
C PHE A 484 -21.89 -5.30 8.73
N ARG A 485 -22.56 -4.89 9.80
CA ARG A 485 -22.41 -5.52 11.12
C ARG A 485 -22.89 -6.97 11.11
N GLU A 486 -24.04 -7.22 10.46
CA GLU A 486 -24.61 -8.56 10.38
C GLU A 486 -23.70 -9.54 9.63
N ALA A 487 -22.99 -9.07 8.57
CA ALA A 487 -21.99 -9.87 7.87
C ALA A 487 -20.86 -10.29 8.80
N LEU A 488 -20.29 -9.36 9.55
CA LEU A 488 -19.23 -9.65 10.53
C LEU A 488 -19.72 -10.62 11.64
N ASP A 489 -20.96 -10.47 12.09
CA ASP A 489 -21.56 -11.40 13.05
C ASP A 489 -21.77 -12.80 12.44
N ARG A 490 -22.09 -12.90 11.14
CA ARG A 490 -22.17 -14.20 10.42
C ARG A 490 -20.80 -14.85 10.29
N VAL A 491 -19.80 -14.08 9.89
CA VAL A 491 -18.40 -14.56 9.79
C VAL A 491 -17.90 -15.02 11.15
N GLY A 492 -18.12 -14.24 12.22
CA GLY A 492 -17.70 -14.59 13.58
C GLY A 492 -18.34 -15.85 14.17
N ARG A 493 -19.46 -16.30 13.61
CA ARG A 493 -20.02 -17.63 13.95
C ARG A 493 -19.32 -18.78 13.24
N LYS A 494 -18.64 -18.51 12.16
CA LYS A 494 -17.91 -19.48 11.35
C LYS A 494 -16.40 -19.47 11.65
N TRP A 495 -15.84 -18.31 11.93
CA TRP A 495 -14.41 -18.09 12.18
C TRP A 495 -14.15 -17.83 13.66
N ALA A 496 -13.38 -18.70 14.30
CA ALA A 496 -13.08 -18.59 15.73
C ALA A 496 -11.91 -17.65 16.07
N GLY A 497 -11.12 -17.29 15.07
CA GLY A 497 -9.95 -16.39 15.20
C GLY A 497 -10.30 -14.90 15.12
N PRO A 498 -9.27 -14.04 15.16
CA PRO A 498 -9.43 -12.59 14.98
C PRO A 498 -10.03 -12.23 13.64
N LEU A 499 -10.93 -11.23 13.64
CA LEU A 499 -11.55 -10.67 12.46
C LEU A 499 -11.08 -9.25 12.19
N ALA A 500 -11.02 -8.89 10.91
CA ALA A 500 -10.69 -7.56 10.44
C ALA A 500 -11.56 -7.17 9.23
N VAL A 501 -11.46 -5.93 8.79
CA VAL A 501 -12.10 -5.44 7.57
C VAL A 501 -11.04 -4.85 6.66
N SER A 502 -10.80 -5.52 5.54
CA SER A 502 -9.76 -5.17 4.57
C SER A 502 -10.21 -4.12 3.56
N GLU A 503 -11.52 -4.05 3.30
CA GLU A 503 -12.06 -3.04 2.40
C GLU A 503 -13.55 -2.82 2.61
N TYR A 504 -13.97 -1.55 2.63
CA TYR A 504 -15.37 -1.12 2.47
C TYR A 504 -15.42 0.27 1.86
N ALA A 505 -16.25 0.47 0.84
CA ALA A 505 -16.45 1.76 0.20
C ALA A 505 -17.71 1.77 -0.66
N ALA A 506 -18.10 2.96 -1.13
CA ALA A 506 -19.05 3.18 -2.22
C ALA A 506 -18.37 3.97 -3.32
N GLY A 507 -18.82 3.83 -4.56
CA GLY A 507 -18.48 4.76 -5.63
C GLY A 507 -18.96 6.17 -5.29
N ILE A 508 -18.07 7.15 -5.42
CA ILE A 508 -18.35 8.56 -5.11
C ILE A 508 -17.76 9.44 -6.20
N ASN A 509 -18.61 10.03 -7.01
CA ASN A 509 -18.20 11.08 -7.90
C ASN A 509 -18.38 12.45 -7.22
N PRO A 510 -17.31 13.19 -6.87
CA PRO A 510 -17.42 14.48 -6.20
C PRO A 510 -18.02 15.59 -7.07
N PHE A 511 -18.37 15.29 -8.32
CA PHE A 511 -19.02 16.20 -9.25
C PHE A 511 -20.44 15.74 -9.63
N CYS A 512 -20.96 14.66 -8.99
CA CYS A 512 -22.31 14.14 -9.16
C CYS A 512 -23.12 14.36 -7.87
N HIS A 513 -24.16 15.20 -7.93
CA HIS A 513 -24.91 15.65 -6.77
C HIS A 513 -26.41 15.58 -6.98
N THR A 514 -27.18 15.39 -5.90
CA THR A 514 -28.64 15.44 -5.91
C THR A 514 -29.21 16.13 -4.68
N TRP A 515 -30.30 16.90 -4.85
CA TRP A 515 -31.12 17.41 -3.75
C TRP A 515 -32.26 16.47 -3.41
N ASN A 516 -32.53 15.54 -4.30
CA ASN A 516 -33.71 14.70 -4.20
C ASN A 516 -33.43 13.49 -3.32
N HIS A 517 -33.80 13.54 -2.05
CA HIS A 517 -33.70 12.41 -1.15
C HIS A 517 -34.37 11.11 -1.66
N LYS A 518 -35.23 11.18 -2.70
CA LYS A 518 -35.78 9.99 -3.34
C LYS A 518 -34.73 9.30 -4.23
N ASP A 519 -33.80 10.05 -4.82
CA ASP A 519 -32.73 9.49 -5.66
C ASP A 519 -31.72 8.77 -4.81
N LEU A 520 -31.49 9.24 -3.58
CA LEU A 520 -30.74 8.49 -2.57
C LEU A 520 -31.41 7.16 -2.16
N LYS A 521 -32.61 6.87 -2.70
CA LYS A 521 -33.30 5.60 -2.54
C LYS A 521 -33.23 4.68 -3.76
N ARG A 522 -32.63 5.09 -4.86
CA ARG A 522 -32.37 4.23 -6.02
C ARG A 522 -31.25 3.24 -5.70
N ASP A 523 -31.12 2.22 -6.52
CA ASP A 523 -30.00 1.30 -6.41
C ASP A 523 -28.69 2.07 -6.64
N PRO A 524 -27.80 2.15 -5.66
CA PRO A 524 -26.54 2.90 -5.80
C PRO A 524 -25.58 2.25 -6.78
N SER A 525 -25.75 0.96 -7.06
CA SER A 525 -25.02 0.25 -8.11
C SER A 525 -25.60 0.48 -9.50
N ASP A 526 -26.67 1.34 -9.64
CA ASP A 526 -27.11 1.81 -10.93
C ASP A 526 -25.93 2.55 -11.58
N GLU A 527 -25.39 1.94 -12.63
CA GLU A 527 -24.13 2.23 -13.32
C GLU A 527 -23.97 3.70 -13.77
N ALA A 528 -25.01 4.52 -13.59
CA ALA A 528 -25.07 5.85 -14.14
C ALA A 528 -24.70 6.97 -13.16
N ARG A 529 -24.84 6.84 -11.82
CA ARG A 529 -24.78 7.99 -10.91
C ARG A 529 -24.29 7.65 -9.52
N HIS A 530 -23.03 7.99 -9.22
CA HIS A 530 -22.41 7.85 -7.90
C HIS A 530 -22.48 9.18 -7.12
N PHE A 531 -23.67 9.49 -6.57
CA PHE A 531 -23.88 10.74 -5.81
C PHE A 531 -22.99 10.83 -4.58
N GLU A 532 -22.30 11.98 -4.40
CA GLU A 532 -21.47 12.22 -3.23
C GLU A 532 -22.28 12.16 -1.93
N GLU A 533 -23.53 12.62 -1.95
CA GLU A 533 -24.45 12.56 -0.81
C GLU A 533 -24.77 11.13 -0.36
N PHE A 534 -24.89 10.19 -1.31
CA PHE A 534 -25.09 8.77 -0.98
C PHE A 534 -23.84 8.18 -0.33
N GLY A 535 -22.66 8.45 -0.89
CA GLY A 535 -21.39 8.02 -0.33
C GLY A 535 -21.21 8.52 1.11
N ASN A 536 -21.56 9.78 1.37
CA ASN A 536 -21.53 10.34 2.72
C ASN A 536 -22.40 9.54 3.70
N LEU A 537 -23.64 9.18 3.32
CA LEU A 537 -24.54 8.39 4.17
C LEU A 537 -24.01 6.98 4.47
N LEU A 538 -23.46 6.31 3.47
CA LEU A 538 -22.89 4.97 3.65
C LEU A 538 -21.71 5.02 4.59
N HIS A 539 -20.76 5.92 4.35
CA HIS A 539 -19.56 6.04 5.17
C HIS A 539 -19.84 6.49 6.60
N GLU A 540 -20.81 7.39 6.83
CA GLU A 540 -21.30 7.76 8.17
C GLU A 540 -21.86 6.53 8.92
N ALA A 541 -22.71 5.73 8.24
CA ALA A 541 -23.28 4.53 8.83
C ALA A 541 -22.23 3.46 9.15
N TYR A 542 -21.24 3.29 8.29
CA TYR A 542 -20.16 2.33 8.51
C TYR A 542 -19.20 2.78 9.60
N ALA A 543 -18.83 4.06 9.60
CA ALA A 543 -17.98 4.65 10.62
C ALA A 543 -18.57 4.49 12.03
N ALA A 544 -19.90 4.69 12.17
CA ALA A 544 -20.62 4.47 13.41
C ALA A 544 -20.58 2.99 13.86
N GLN A 545 -20.74 2.04 12.92
CA GLN A 545 -20.69 0.62 13.23
C GLN A 545 -19.27 0.18 13.61
N VAL A 546 -18.24 0.62 12.88
CA VAL A 546 -16.83 0.34 13.18
C VAL A 546 -16.44 0.90 14.54
N ALA A 547 -16.88 2.11 14.89
CA ALA A 547 -16.61 2.71 16.21
C ALA A 547 -17.19 1.86 17.36
N ALA A 548 -18.27 1.13 17.12
CA ALA A 548 -18.90 0.23 18.08
C ALA A 548 -18.24 -1.17 18.15
N MET A 549 -17.20 -1.42 17.36
CA MET A 549 -16.50 -2.72 17.26
C MET A 549 -14.99 -2.60 17.51
N PRO A 550 -14.56 -2.21 18.72
CA PRO A 550 -13.13 -2.01 19.04
C PRO A 550 -12.31 -3.31 19.03
N TRP A 551 -12.96 -4.45 18.95
CA TRP A 551 -12.36 -5.78 18.87
C TRP A 551 -11.89 -6.17 17.46
N LEU A 552 -12.23 -5.39 16.43
CA LEU A 552 -11.70 -5.63 15.09
C LEU A 552 -10.19 -5.47 15.06
N GLY A 553 -9.50 -6.42 14.46
CA GLY A 553 -8.05 -6.42 14.36
C GLY A 553 -7.51 -5.19 13.64
N PHE A 554 -8.11 -4.89 12.49
CA PHE A 554 -7.90 -3.63 11.75
C PHE A 554 -9.14 -3.30 10.89
N THR A 555 -9.21 -2.04 10.46
CA THR A 555 -10.18 -1.60 9.47
C THR A 555 -9.51 -0.73 8.42
N ALA A 556 -9.68 -1.08 7.14
CA ALA A 556 -9.26 -0.26 6.02
C ALA A 556 -10.49 0.24 5.25
N VAL A 557 -10.64 1.54 5.18
CA VAL A 557 -11.58 2.17 4.25
C VAL A 557 -11.05 1.91 2.83
N GLY A 558 -11.93 1.62 1.89
CA GLY A 558 -11.59 1.32 0.50
C GLY A 558 -10.68 2.37 -0.08
N PRO A 559 -10.18 2.31 -1.28
CA PRO A 559 -8.91 2.95 -1.61
C PRO A 559 -8.85 4.42 -1.17
N LEU A 560 -7.65 4.88 -0.76
CA LEU A 560 -7.47 6.30 -0.46
C LEU A 560 -7.65 7.15 -1.73
N PHE A 561 -7.16 6.65 -2.84
CA PHE A 561 -7.24 7.31 -4.15
C PHE A 561 -8.08 6.51 -5.13
N ASP A 562 -8.84 7.18 -5.98
CA ASP A 562 -9.42 6.56 -7.16
C ASP A 562 -8.31 5.95 -8.02
N TYR A 563 -8.59 4.82 -8.68
CA TYR A 563 -7.61 4.10 -9.47
C TYR A 563 -8.21 3.51 -10.75
N PRO A 564 -7.42 3.28 -11.81
CA PRO A 564 -7.93 2.85 -13.09
C PRO A 564 -8.28 1.35 -13.08
N VAL A 565 -9.42 1.01 -13.67
CA VAL A 565 -9.88 -0.36 -13.90
C VAL A 565 -10.29 -0.50 -15.35
N ALA A 566 -9.50 -1.17 -16.17
CA ALA A 566 -9.80 -1.34 -17.59
C ALA A 566 -11.08 -2.15 -17.79
N GLY A 567 -11.99 -1.64 -18.61
CA GLY A 567 -13.27 -2.28 -18.93
C GLY A 567 -14.39 -1.99 -17.92
N LEU A 568 -14.12 -1.28 -16.84
CA LEU A 568 -15.16 -0.83 -15.91
C LEU A 568 -15.99 0.26 -16.58
N ARG A 569 -17.27 0.04 -16.72
CA ARG A 569 -18.24 0.98 -17.30
C ARG A 569 -19.21 1.46 -16.26
N GLU A 570 -18.73 1.89 -15.11
CA GLU A 570 -19.55 2.53 -14.08
C GLU A 570 -19.66 4.01 -14.37
N GLY A 571 -20.90 4.49 -14.44
CA GLY A 571 -21.45 5.81 -14.30
C GLY A 571 -21.04 6.87 -15.30
N PHE A 572 -21.86 7.49 -16.02
CA PHE A 572 -22.12 8.93 -16.17
C PHE A 572 -22.94 9.17 -17.43
N GLU A 573 -24.23 9.35 -17.23
CA GLU A 573 -25.00 10.13 -18.20
C GLU A 573 -24.87 11.62 -17.83
N ASP A 574 -24.54 12.40 -18.84
CA ASP A 574 -24.60 13.86 -18.79
C ASP A 574 -26.08 14.26 -18.75
N SER A 575 -26.61 14.58 -17.58
CA SER A 575 -27.98 15.07 -17.47
C SER A 575 -28.07 16.20 -16.46
N SER A 576 -28.23 17.41 -16.96
CA SER A 576 -28.77 18.53 -16.19
C SER A 576 -30.27 18.60 -16.37
N ASP A 577 -31.02 17.76 -15.67
CA ASP A 577 -32.49 17.79 -15.68
C ASP A 577 -33.06 18.77 -14.63
N GLY A 578 -32.23 19.64 -14.05
CA GLY A 578 -32.60 20.59 -12.99
C GLY A 578 -32.75 19.99 -11.60
N GLU A 579 -32.75 18.67 -11.45
CA GLU A 579 -32.72 17.94 -10.17
C GLU A 579 -31.35 17.28 -9.88
N HIS A 580 -30.56 17.03 -10.91
CA HIS A 580 -29.22 16.44 -10.84
C HIS A 580 -28.22 17.43 -11.38
N PHE A 581 -27.07 17.45 -10.74
CA PHE A 581 -25.94 18.30 -11.12
C PHE A 581 -24.72 17.42 -11.37
N THR A 582 -24.41 17.20 -12.64
CA THR A 582 -23.18 16.51 -13.04
C THR A 582 -22.30 17.48 -13.79
N VAL A 583 -21.08 17.66 -13.36
CA VAL A 583 -20.04 18.29 -14.16
C VAL A 583 -19.40 17.18 -14.99
N ASN A 584 -19.46 17.34 -16.30
CA ASN A 584 -19.05 16.34 -17.29
C ASN A 584 -17.54 16.03 -17.19
N GLU A 585 -17.22 14.94 -16.52
CA GLU A 585 -15.91 14.30 -16.64
C GLU A 585 -16.15 12.82 -16.94
N ASN A 586 -15.84 12.39 -18.15
CA ASN A 586 -15.84 10.99 -18.55
C ASN A 586 -14.84 10.22 -17.68
N ARG A 587 -15.31 9.57 -16.62
CA ARG A 587 -14.52 8.73 -15.73
C ARG A 587 -14.70 7.24 -16.03
N TRP A 588 -14.87 6.91 -17.28
CA TRP A 588 -14.89 5.53 -17.72
C TRP A 588 -13.59 4.84 -17.29
N ASN A 589 -13.69 3.58 -16.86
CA ASN A 589 -12.57 2.73 -16.46
C ASN A 589 -11.79 3.20 -15.24
N MET A 590 -12.52 3.71 -14.28
CA MET A 590 -11.99 4.14 -13.02
C MET A 590 -12.89 3.64 -11.88
N SER A 591 -12.29 3.02 -10.87
CA SER A 591 -12.93 2.84 -9.58
C SER A 591 -12.89 4.18 -8.85
N ASP A 592 -14.05 4.78 -8.63
CA ASP A 592 -14.21 6.07 -7.93
C ASP A 592 -14.55 5.88 -6.43
N LYS A 593 -14.20 4.72 -5.87
CA LYS A 593 -14.36 4.39 -4.44
C LYS A 593 -13.36 5.11 -3.53
N GLY A 594 -12.40 5.86 -4.08
CA GLY A 594 -11.40 6.60 -3.32
C GLY A 594 -11.97 7.70 -2.46
N LEU A 595 -11.27 8.05 -1.38
CA LEU A 595 -11.57 9.24 -0.57
C LEU A 595 -11.05 10.53 -1.25
N VAL A 596 -10.13 10.37 -2.20
CA VAL A 596 -9.48 11.43 -2.97
C VAL A 596 -9.46 10.99 -4.43
N THR A 597 -9.62 11.94 -5.36
CA THR A 597 -9.54 11.66 -6.81
C THR A 597 -8.15 11.17 -7.23
N ARG A 598 -8.08 10.43 -8.35
CA ARG A 598 -6.83 9.85 -8.88
C ARG A 598 -5.74 10.89 -9.12
N ASP A 599 -6.11 12.08 -9.56
CA ASP A 599 -5.21 13.23 -9.79
C ASP A 599 -4.72 13.90 -8.48
N ARG A 600 -5.16 13.42 -7.31
CA ARG A 600 -4.89 13.96 -5.96
C ARG A 600 -5.40 15.39 -5.73
N GLN A 601 -6.18 15.95 -6.64
CA GLN A 601 -6.64 17.35 -6.55
C GLN A 601 -7.87 17.53 -5.66
N THR A 602 -8.77 16.54 -5.65
CA THR A 602 -10.05 16.67 -4.94
C THR A 602 -10.15 15.67 -3.79
N ARG A 603 -10.15 16.17 -2.56
CA ARG A 603 -10.61 15.42 -1.38
C ARG A 603 -12.13 15.42 -1.39
N LYS A 604 -12.73 14.23 -1.38
CA LYS A 604 -14.18 14.06 -1.31
C LYS A 604 -14.69 14.36 0.11
N ASP A 605 -15.96 14.60 0.28
CA ASP A 605 -16.54 14.92 1.61
C ASP A 605 -16.18 13.85 2.66
N VAL A 606 -16.23 12.59 2.28
CA VAL A 606 -15.90 11.44 3.16
C VAL A 606 -14.45 11.45 3.67
N PHE A 607 -13.50 12.08 2.96
CA PHE A 607 -12.14 12.28 3.46
C PHE A 607 -12.17 13.06 4.78
N TYR A 608 -12.98 14.11 4.86
CA TYR A 608 -13.11 14.97 6.04
C TYR A 608 -13.90 14.32 7.17
N LEU A 609 -14.79 13.36 6.88
CA LEU A 609 -15.41 12.52 7.88
C LEU A 609 -14.32 11.75 8.66
N TYR A 610 -13.47 10.99 7.95
CA TYR A 610 -12.40 10.21 8.56
C TYR A 610 -11.30 11.08 9.17
N LYS A 611 -10.93 12.19 8.53
CA LYS A 611 -10.01 13.19 9.12
C LYS A 611 -10.53 13.69 10.46
N SER A 612 -11.79 14.04 10.57
CA SER A 612 -12.40 14.47 11.83
C SER A 612 -12.40 13.37 12.90
N MET A 613 -12.51 12.10 12.50
CA MET A 613 -12.49 10.98 13.42
C MET A 613 -11.08 10.61 13.88
N TRP A 614 -10.11 10.62 13.01
CA TRP A 614 -8.78 10.02 13.24
C TRP A 614 -7.70 11.05 13.56
N ASN A 615 -7.66 12.18 12.86
CA ASN A 615 -6.68 13.22 13.14
C ASN A 615 -7.06 14.00 14.41
N LYS A 616 -6.22 13.87 15.44
CA LYS A 616 -6.40 14.56 16.72
C LYS A 616 -5.43 15.72 16.92
N ASP A 617 -4.53 15.94 15.98
CA ASP A 617 -3.48 16.95 16.06
C ASP A 617 -4.00 18.35 15.70
N GLU A 618 -5.10 18.40 14.90
CA GLU A 618 -5.70 19.66 14.49
C GLU A 618 -7.23 19.61 14.50
N THR A 619 -7.86 20.77 14.66
CA THR A 619 -9.31 20.89 14.55
C THR A 619 -9.71 20.93 13.07
N THR A 620 -10.57 20.00 12.69
CA THR A 620 -11.21 19.98 11.37
C THR A 620 -12.59 20.64 11.47
N VAL A 621 -12.88 21.54 10.54
CA VAL A 621 -14.24 22.06 10.27
C VAL A 621 -14.44 22.00 8.75
N TYR A 622 -15.39 21.20 8.29
CA TYR A 622 -15.65 21.03 6.87
C TYR A 622 -17.15 20.95 6.58
N ILE A 623 -17.65 21.88 5.76
CA ILE A 623 -19.04 21.90 5.29
C ILE A 623 -19.15 20.95 4.11
N THR A 624 -19.99 19.91 4.24
CA THR A 624 -20.25 18.91 3.19
C THR A 624 -21.15 19.47 2.09
N GLY A 625 -21.19 18.79 0.93
CA GLY A 625 -22.04 19.17 -0.20
C GLY A 625 -21.66 20.54 -0.80
N ARG A 626 -20.45 21.02 -0.58
CA ARG A 626 -20.00 22.35 -1.04
C ARG A 626 -19.98 22.50 -2.56
N ARG A 627 -19.91 21.38 -3.28
CA ARG A 627 -19.94 21.35 -4.75
C ARG A 627 -21.35 21.40 -5.29
N LEU A 628 -22.37 21.10 -4.45
CA LEU A 628 -23.80 21.31 -4.71
C LEU A 628 -24.16 22.78 -4.39
N PHE A 629 -23.56 23.73 -5.08
CA PHE A 629 -23.66 25.15 -4.77
C PHE A 629 -24.97 25.82 -5.19
N ARG A 630 -25.86 25.12 -5.94
CA ARG A 630 -27.15 25.62 -6.35
C ARG A 630 -28.29 24.91 -5.62
N HIS A 631 -29.23 25.65 -5.08
CA HIS A 631 -30.36 25.12 -4.31
C HIS A 631 -31.73 25.58 -4.84
N PRO A 632 -32.76 24.72 -4.85
CA PRO A 632 -34.10 25.08 -5.29
C PRO A 632 -34.66 26.23 -4.48
N ARG A 633 -35.29 27.17 -5.16
CA ARG A 633 -35.92 28.37 -4.54
C ARG A 633 -36.94 27.97 -3.49
N GLY A 634 -36.85 28.57 -2.31
CA GLY A 634 -37.89 28.48 -1.25
C GLY A 634 -37.95 27.15 -0.50
N LYS A 635 -37.15 26.15 -0.90
CA LYS A 635 -37.06 24.89 -0.13
C LYS A 635 -36.14 25.06 1.09
N GLU A 636 -36.50 24.38 2.17
CA GLU A 636 -35.63 24.23 3.34
C GLU A 636 -34.55 23.21 3.05
N PHE A 637 -33.35 23.46 3.60
CA PHE A 637 -32.24 22.54 3.52
C PHE A 637 -31.49 22.48 4.86
N SER A 638 -30.54 21.58 4.94
CA SER A 638 -29.63 21.44 6.08
C SER A 638 -28.20 21.61 5.63
N ILE A 639 -27.36 22.21 6.46
CA ILE A 639 -25.92 22.20 6.32
C ILE A 639 -25.39 21.12 7.26
N LYS A 640 -24.70 20.14 6.70
CA LYS A 640 -23.96 19.12 7.44
C LYS A 640 -22.50 19.50 7.49
N VAL A 641 -21.87 19.28 8.63
CA VAL A 641 -20.46 19.62 8.88
C VAL A 641 -19.76 18.42 9.51
N TYR A 642 -18.59 18.09 9.00
CA TYR A 642 -17.69 17.16 9.66
C TYR A 642 -16.68 17.94 10.51
N SER A 643 -16.64 17.63 11.80
CA SER A 643 -15.76 18.35 12.74
C SER A 643 -15.52 17.59 14.02
N ASN A 644 -14.27 17.62 14.50
CA ASN A 644 -13.85 17.13 15.81
C ASN A 644 -13.88 18.22 16.90
N ALA A 645 -14.42 19.40 16.62
CA ALA A 645 -14.52 20.51 17.55
C ALA A 645 -15.48 20.21 18.72
N SER A 646 -15.28 20.83 19.87
CA SER A 646 -16.16 20.73 21.04
C SER A 646 -17.45 21.54 20.92
N GLY A 647 -17.58 22.41 19.92
CA GLY A 647 -18.75 23.22 19.63
C GLY A 647 -18.61 24.00 18.34
N LEU A 648 -19.72 24.16 17.64
CA LEU A 648 -19.81 24.86 16.36
C LEU A 648 -20.87 25.97 16.39
N THR A 649 -20.55 27.09 15.74
CA THR A 649 -21.46 28.22 15.53
C THR A 649 -21.64 28.46 14.05
N LEU A 650 -22.89 28.44 13.57
CA LEU A 650 -23.24 28.74 12.18
C LEU A 650 -23.63 30.23 12.02
N TYR A 651 -23.03 30.83 11.03
CA TYR A 651 -23.35 32.17 10.54
C TYR A 651 -23.99 32.10 9.14
N HIS A 652 -24.99 32.92 8.88
CA HIS A 652 -25.63 33.12 7.59
C HIS A 652 -25.55 34.60 7.23
N ASN A 653 -24.86 34.93 6.14
CA ASN A 653 -24.56 36.30 5.71
C ASN A 653 -24.00 37.18 6.85
N GLY A 654 -23.03 36.63 7.59
CA GLY A 654 -22.35 37.27 8.71
C GLY A 654 -23.13 37.35 10.01
N ARG A 655 -24.39 36.89 10.07
CA ARG A 655 -25.24 36.87 11.29
C ARG A 655 -25.26 35.47 11.88
N GLN A 656 -25.03 35.35 13.18
CA GLN A 656 -25.17 34.07 13.89
C GLN A 656 -26.61 33.59 13.81
N VAL A 657 -26.85 32.35 13.35
CA VAL A 657 -28.17 31.73 13.22
C VAL A 657 -28.33 30.50 14.10
N SER A 658 -27.25 29.80 14.43
CA SER A 658 -27.31 28.60 15.29
C SER A 658 -26.01 28.37 16.02
N ARG A 659 -26.05 27.67 17.17
CA ARG A 659 -24.90 27.17 17.89
C ARG A 659 -25.20 25.79 18.44
N LYS A 660 -24.26 24.87 18.30
CA LYS A 660 -24.31 23.51 18.86
C LYS A 660 -23.09 23.23 19.72
N THR A 661 -23.28 22.45 20.77
CA THR A 661 -22.24 22.04 21.73
C THR A 661 -21.99 20.53 21.74
N SER A 662 -22.70 19.80 20.87
CA SER A 662 -22.51 18.36 20.65
C SER A 662 -22.86 17.99 19.22
N PRO A 663 -22.19 17.00 18.63
CA PRO A 663 -22.55 16.44 17.34
C PRO A 663 -23.89 15.67 17.39
N ASP A 664 -24.40 15.33 16.22
CA ASP A 664 -25.72 14.69 16.07
C ASP A 664 -25.63 13.17 15.88
N ASP A 665 -24.44 12.61 15.82
CA ASP A 665 -24.19 11.20 15.50
C ASP A 665 -23.30 10.49 16.55
N PRO A 666 -23.32 9.15 16.59
CA PRO A 666 -22.52 8.38 17.54
C PRO A 666 -21.01 8.38 17.29
N THR A 667 -20.54 8.82 16.12
CA THR A 667 -19.09 8.95 15.85
C THR A 667 -18.50 10.19 16.54
N GLY A 668 -19.34 11.14 16.90
CA GLY A 668 -18.95 12.37 17.58
C GLY A 668 -18.36 13.43 16.64
N VAL A 669 -18.59 13.34 15.31
CA VAL A 669 -18.00 14.26 14.33
C VAL A 669 -18.98 14.81 13.29
N VAL A 670 -20.22 14.33 13.25
CA VAL A 670 -21.23 14.80 12.28
C VAL A 670 -22.15 15.80 12.96
N TRP A 671 -22.24 17.01 12.39
CA TRP A 671 -23.06 18.11 12.87
C TRP A 671 -24.05 18.55 11.80
N THR A 672 -25.32 18.69 12.11
CA THR A 672 -26.36 19.09 11.16
C THR A 672 -27.11 20.33 11.64
N PHE A 673 -27.13 21.37 10.81
CA PHE A 673 -27.90 22.60 11.03
C PHE A 673 -29.08 22.62 10.07
N SER A 674 -30.28 22.40 10.57
CA SER A 674 -31.52 22.25 9.76
C SER A 674 -32.36 23.49 9.74
N GLY A 675 -33.39 23.52 8.86
CA GLY A 675 -34.36 24.60 8.74
C GLY A 675 -33.83 25.85 8.08
N LEU A 676 -32.79 25.74 7.26
CA LEU A 676 -32.17 26.86 6.57
C LEU A 676 -32.90 27.14 5.23
N LYS A 677 -32.92 28.40 4.84
CA LYS A 677 -33.45 28.86 3.54
C LYS A 677 -32.52 29.92 2.96
N LEU A 678 -32.36 29.93 1.64
CA LEU A 678 -31.68 31.02 0.97
C LEU A 678 -32.52 32.30 1.06
N LYS A 679 -31.89 33.39 1.44
CA LYS A 679 -32.55 34.73 1.58
C LYS A 679 -32.31 35.58 0.36
N GLU A 680 -31.12 35.45 -0.23
CA GLU A 680 -30.65 36.22 -1.36
C GLU A 680 -30.39 35.31 -2.58
N ASP A 681 -29.96 35.83 -3.70
CA ASP A 681 -29.59 35.02 -4.87
C ASP A 681 -28.30 34.22 -4.61
N THR A 682 -27.44 34.72 -3.73
CA THR A 682 -26.29 34.03 -3.20
C THR A 682 -26.15 34.30 -1.71
N ASP A 683 -26.13 33.28 -0.90
CA ASP A 683 -25.96 33.36 0.54
C ASP A 683 -24.62 32.71 0.96
N VAL A 684 -24.00 33.31 1.96
CA VAL A 684 -22.74 32.81 2.55
C VAL A 684 -23.04 32.14 3.88
N PHE A 685 -22.64 30.89 4.01
CA PHE A 685 -22.72 30.12 5.25
C PHE A 685 -21.30 29.86 5.77
N ARG A 686 -21.03 30.30 7.00
CA ARG A 686 -19.75 30.09 7.67
C ARG A 686 -19.97 29.34 8.98
N VAL A 687 -19.18 28.29 9.21
CA VAL A 687 -19.15 27.54 10.45
C VAL A 687 -17.85 27.81 11.17
N VAL A 688 -17.95 28.15 12.47
CA VAL A 688 -16.80 28.50 13.31
C VAL A 688 -16.78 27.60 14.53
N ALA A 689 -15.64 26.93 14.76
CA ALA A 689 -15.38 26.15 15.95
C ALA A 689 -15.01 27.03 17.16
N SER A 690 -15.05 26.44 18.36
CA SER A 690 -14.74 27.13 19.62
C SER A 690 -13.31 27.67 19.70
N ASP A 691 -12.36 27.11 18.96
CA ASP A 691 -10.95 27.55 18.87
C ASP A 691 -10.71 28.58 17.75
N GLY A 692 -11.74 28.94 16.99
CA GLY A 692 -11.68 29.90 15.88
C GLY A 692 -11.46 29.27 14.50
N THR A 693 -11.19 27.97 14.41
CA THR A 693 -11.12 27.25 13.13
C THR A 693 -12.45 27.37 12.41
N SER A 694 -12.46 27.63 11.12
CA SER A 694 -13.71 27.87 10.39
C SER A 694 -13.66 27.39 8.96
N ASP A 695 -14.84 27.14 8.40
CA ASP A 695 -15.07 26.85 7.00
C ASP A 695 -16.26 27.62 6.47
N GLU A 696 -16.27 27.92 5.17
CA GLU A 696 -17.26 28.77 4.53
C GLU A 696 -17.68 28.22 3.16
N VAL A 697 -18.95 28.38 2.83
CA VAL A 697 -19.51 28.04 1.53
C VAL A 697 -20.49 29.10 1.04
N SER A 698 -20.45 29.37 -0.26
CA SER A 698 -21.44 30.23 -0.93
C SER A 698 -22.44 29.38 -1.69
N LEU A 699 -23.72 29.51 -1.36
CA LEU A 699 -24.79 28.77 -1.99
C LEU A 699 -25.72 29.73 -2.79
N SER A 700 -25.99 29.39 -4.03
CA SER A 700 -26.81 30.19 -4.94
C SER A 700 -28.17 29.55 -5.17
N ARG A 701 -29.13 30.38 -5.59
CA ARG A 701 -30.41 29.89 -6.06
C ARG A 701 -30.32 29.30 -7.46
N LEU A 702 -31.07 28.22 -7.69
CA LEU A 702 -31.34 27.66 -9.02
C LEU A 702 -32.16 28.62 -9.86
#